data_0358293f3d952ad067e632e99b7a0e67
#
_entry.id   0358293f3d952ad067e632e99b7a0e67
#
_cell.length_a   1.000
_cell.length_b   1.000
_cell.length_c   1.000
_cell.angle_alpha   90.00
_cell.angle_beta   90.00
_cell.angle_gamma   90.00
#
_symmetry.space_group_name_H-M   'P 1'
#
loop_
_entity.id
_entity.type
_entity.pdbx_description
1 polymer ?
#
loop_
_entity_poly.entity_id
_entity_poly.type
_entity_poly.pdbx_seq_one_letter_code
_entity_poly.pdbx_strand_id
1 'polypeptide(L)'
;MKKCSVCKKNVAVIFAADMKEKDSGMKGLCVPCAKKMGLPIVDQIMEQTGMTEEEVEGLIEQMNDMFDNIEEGDTPSGEEGGNPFMKLINGANRPKSDKDEPVKRKEEKPSKESGTFDNPDKAQSYSEGGSTNKEKTINNPFKKKKKFLDLYGTNLTDKATEGLVDRIIGRHREIDRVVQILNRRNKNNPILIGEPGVGKTAIAEGLAVRIIDKQVPAKLFNTEIYLLDLTAIVAGTQFRGQFEGRMKSIVKEAHDLGNIILVIDEVHNIMGAGEVHGGVMNAANILKPSLAKGEIQIIGATTLEEYRKHIEKDAALERRFQPVMVEEPNIKDSIEIVSGVKDYYEKYHSVKVSEAVIEAAVKLSERYINDRYLPDKAIDVLDEAGSRANLKNKGLVELAALEEEIEIVREKKEFAAEHNDYEKAAEYKADELMILDKIEKIRKETENIEITVEDIAYVIETWTRIPVQKITEEEAKKLLNLEERMHRRVIGQEKGISSLAKTIRRNRSGFRKLKKPASFIFVGPTGVGKTESVRTLAHELFGDEDAMIRIDMSEYMEKHTVSKLIGAPPGYVGYDQGGQLTEKVRRKPYSVILLDEIEKAHPDVFNMLLQILEDGRLTDNQGKTVHFDNTVIVMTSNVGTEAKSHNIGFNQSGYEAMESKVREKLKEAFRPEFLNRVDEIVVFTELSKDELKKIIDLMLLEVRREALEQNIDLSVTEEVKDLILEKGYDQKYGARPLRRTVQRLIEDEIAEMFLKGIVTEGSKIEIYVEKGTLQFHVEQIKAPV
;
A
#
# COMPACT_ATOMS: atom_id res chain seq x y z
N MET A 1 -29.11 -7.38 -37.57
CA MET A 1 -27.80 -7.64 -38.20
C MET A 1 -27.95 -7.68 -39.70
N LYS A 2 -26.90 -7.37 -40.50
CA LYS A 2 -27.02 -7.29 -41.97
C LYS A 2 -26.64 -8.63 -42.60
N LYS A 3 -27.35 -9.06 -43.68
CA LYS A 3 -26.97 -10.23 -44.48
C LYS A 3 -25.76 -9.90 -45.35
N CYS A 4 -24.96 -10.91 -45.68
CA CYS A 4 -23.73 -10.78 -46.49
C CYS A 4 -24.02 -10.06 -47.80
N SER A 5 -23.20 -9.05 -48.13
CA SER A 5 -23.36 -8.23 -49.34
C SER A 5 -23.13 -9.01 -50.65
N VAL A 6 -22.39 -10.13 -50.57
CA VAL A 6 -22.01 -10.96 -51.75
C VAL A 6 -23.01 -12.09 -51.98
N CYS A 7 -23.22 -12.98 -51.01
CA CYS A 7 -24.10 -14.14 -51.19
C CYS A 7 -25.55 -13.90 -50.79
N LYS A 8 -25.84 -12.89 -49.98
CA LYS A 8 -27.17 -12.51 -49.44
C LYS A 8 -27.90 -13.64 -48.71
N LYS A 9 -27.21 -14.77 -48.46
CA LYS A 9 -27.78 -15.93 -47.74
C LYS A 9 -27.38 -15.95 -46.28
N ASN A 10 -26.10 -15.80 -45.98
CA ASN A 10 -25.56 -15.93 -44.63
C ASN A 10 -25.42 -14.56 -43.95
N VAL A 11 -25.36 -14.57 -42.63
CA VAL A 11 -25.13 -13.35 -41.84
C VAL A 11 -23.75 -12.77 -42.06
N ALA A 12 -23.63 -11.44 -42.14
CA ALA A 12 -22.36 -10.74 -42.30
C ALA A 12 -21.63 -10.69 -40.95
N VAL A 13 -20.43 -11.27 -40.92
CA VAL A 13 -19.57 -11.38 -39.73
C VAL A 13 -18.32 -10.49 -39.85
N ILE A 14 -17.85 -10.27 -41.06
CA ILE A 14 -16.64 -9.48 -41.37
C ILE A 14 -17.05 -8.22 -42.10
N PHE A 15 -16.60 -7.06 -41.66
CA PHE A 15 -16.87 -5.77 -42.31
C PHE A 15 -15.56 -5.22 -42.90
N ALA A 16 -15.51 -5.15 -44.22
CA ALA A 16 -14.34 -4.62 -44.94
C ALA A 16 -14.70 -3.32 -45.68
N ALA A 17 -13.80 -2.35 -45.71
CA ALA A 17 -13.93 -1.13 -46.47
C ALA A 17 -13.57 -1.39 -47.95
N ASP A 18 -14.39 -1.00 -48.89
CA ASP A 18 -14.12 -1.13 -50.33
C ASP A 18 -13.31 0.08 -50.81
N MET A 19 -12.02 -0.16 -51.14
CA MET A 19 -11.12 0.89 -51.64
C MET A 19 -11.36 1.31 -53.11
N LYS A 20 -12.34 0.74 -53.82
CA LYS A 20 -12.56 0.99 -55.23
C LYS A 20 -13.70 1.96 -55.56
N GLU A 21 -14.53 2.35 -54.62
CA GLU A 21 -15.60 3.34 -54.83
C GLU A 21 -15.46 4.54 -53.89
N LYS A 22 -15.67 5.75 -54.41
CA LYS A 22 -15.49 7.05 -53.74
C LYS A 22 -16.49 7.34 -52.59
N ASP A 23 -17.37 6.40 -52.28
CA ASP A 23 -18.28 6.50 -51.13
C ASP A 23 -17.92 5.43 -50.09
N SER A 24 -17.48 5.86 -48.92
CA SER A 24 -16.95 5.03 -47.84
C SER A 24 -18.06 4.21 -47.14
N GLY A 25 -18.55 3.17 -47.80
CA GLY A 25 -19.48 2.19 -47.26
C GLY A 25 -18.75 0.93 -46.79
N MET A 26 -18.90 0.52 -45.52
CA MET A 26 -18.46 -0.78 -45.03
C MET A 26 -19.35 -1.89 -45.65
N LYS A 27 -18.75 -2.84 -46.42
CA LYS A 27 -19.42 -4.03 -46.91
C LYS A 27 -19.30 -5.17 -45.89
N GLY A 28 -20.44 -5.71 -45.45
CA GLY A 28 -20.46 -6.87 -44.55
C GLY A 28 -20.36 -8.18 -45.34
N LEU A 29 -19.43 -9.06 -44.99
CA LEU A 29 -19.16 -10.34 -45.64
C LEU A 29 -19.34 -11.49 -44.65
N CYS A 30 -19.86 -12.63 -45.09
CA CYS A 30 -19.79 -13.88 -44.36
C CYS A 30 -18.42 -14.56 -44.52
N VAL A 31 -18.04 -15.44 -43.59
CA VAL A 31 -16.71 -16.09 -43.60
C VAL A 31 -16.42 -16.82 -44.94
N PRO A 32 -17.32 -17.63 -45.53
CA PRO A 32 -17.04 -18.27 -46.81
C PRO A 32 -16.82 -17.28 -47.97
N CYS A 33 -17.53 -16.14 -47.96
CA CYS A 33 -17.35 -15.11 -49.00
C CYS A 33 -16.06 -14.32 -48.79
N ALA A 34 -15.68 -14.04 -47.57
CA ALA A 34 -14.43 -13.36 -47.21
C ALA A 34 -13.20 -14.22 -47.58
N LYS A 35 -13.28 -15.55 -47.41
CA LYS A 35 -12.25 -16.51 -47.81
C LYS A 35 -12.10 -16.55 -49.32
N LYS A 36 -13.20 -16.60 -50.07
CA LYS A 36 -13.19 -16.56 -51.57
C LYS A 36 -12.62 -15.26 -52.13
N MET A 37 -12.67 -14.17 -51.34
CA MET A 37 -12.06 -12.89 -51.73
C MET A 37 -10.61 -12.73 -51.27
N GLY A 38 -10.00 -13.75 -50.63
CA GLY A 38 -8.60 -13.77 -50.25
C GLY A 38 -8.25 -12.83 -49.07
N LEU A 39 -9.18 -12.58 -48.16
CA LEU A 39 -8.91 -11.73 -46.98
C LEU A 39 -8.13 -12.52 -45.93
N PRO A 40 -6.93 -12.09 -45.53
CA PRO A 40 -6.06 -12.82 -44.58
C PRO A 40 -6.62 -12.92 -43.16
N ILE A 41 -7.66 -12.19 -42.82
CA ILE A 41 -8.32 -12.19 -41.53
C ILE A 41 -8.94 -13.55 -41.18
N VAL A 42 -9.37 -14.34 -42.20
CA VAL A 42 -9.99 -15.65 -41.99
C VAL A 42 -8.95 -16.66 -41.52
N ASP A 43 -7.77 -16.67 -42.14
CA ASP A 43 -6.67 -17.56 -41.80
C ASP A 43 -6.08 -17.20 -40.41
N GLN A 44 -5.99 -15.91 -40.06
CA GLN A 44 -5.58 -15.45 -38.73
C GLN A 44 -6.56 -15.85 -37.62
N ILE A 45 -7.86 -15.85 -37.86
CA ILE A 45 -8.87 -16.30 -36.91
C ILE A 45 -8.74 -17.81 -36.68
N MET A 46 -8.49 -18.60 -37.74
CA MET A 46 -8.30 -20.05 -37.63
C MET A 46 -7.01 -20.41 -36.88
N GLU A 47 -5.91 -19.68 -37.11
CA GLU A 47 -4.66 -19.85 -36.33
C GLU A 47 -4.79 -19.49 -34.88
N GLN A 48 -5.50 -18.40 -34.54
CA GLN A 48 -5.67 -17.95 -33.13
C GLN A 48 -6.65 -18.80 -32.32
N THR A 49 -7.63 -19.45 -33.00
CA THR A 49 -8.68 -20.21 -32.28
C THR A 49 -8.44 -21.72 -32.31
N GLY A 50 -7.52 -22.21 -33.16
CA GLY A 50 -7.25 -23.63 -33.32
C GLY A 50 -8.41 -24.44 -33.91
N MET A 51 -9.42 -23.78 -34.50
CA MET A 51 -10.62 -24.41 -35.04
C MET A 51 -10.40 -24.89 -36.47
N THR A 52 -10.93 -26.06 -36.77
CA THR A 52 -10.94 -26.62 -38.15
C THR A 52 -12.00 -25.93 -39.00
N GLU A 53 -11.85 -26.04 -40.35
CA GLU A 53 -12.78 -25.44 -41.30
C GLU A 53 -14.21 -25.94 -41.13
N GLU A 54 -14.38 -27.23 -40.80
CA GLU A 54 -15.68 -27.87 -40.54
C GLU A 54 -16.36 -27.36 -39.27
N GLU A 55 -15.59 -27.02 -38.24
CA GLU A 55 -16.12 -26.44 -36.99
C GLU A 55 -16.57 -24.99 -37.16
N VAL A 56 -15.89 -24.22 -38.00
CA VAL A 56 -16.30 -22.86 -38.38
C VAL A 56 -17.55 -22.85 -39.24
N GLU A 57 -17.69 -23.79 -40.16
CA GLU A 57 -18.91 -23.96 -40.99
C GLU A 57 -20.11 -24.37 -40.09
N GLY A 58 -19.94 -25.30 -39.18
CA GLY A 58 -20.98 -25.71 -38.23
C GLY A 58 -21.49 -24.57 -37.32
N LEU A 59 -20.57 -23.70 -36.91
CA LEU A 59 -20.92 -22.48 -36.14
C LEU A 59 -21.72 -21.48 -36.98
N ILE A 60 -21.42 -21.37 -38.26
CA ILE A 60 -22.15 -20.48 -39.19
C ILE A 60 -23.55 -21.01 -39.47
N GLU A 61 -23.73 -22.32 -39.59
CA GLU A 61 -25.05 -22.94 -39.71
C GLU A 61 -25.90 -22.72 -38.46
N GLN A 62 -25.35 -22.93 -37.25
CA GLN A 62 -26.04 -22.64 -36.00
C GLN A 62 -26.44 -21.16 -35.85
N MET A 63 -25.61 -20.25 -36.32
CA MET A 63 -25.94 -18.83 -36.36
C MET A 63 -27.06 -18.50 -37.33
N ASN A 64 -27.10 -19.13 -38.49
CA ASN A 64 -28.17 -18.93 -39.47
C ASN A 64 -29.51 -19.48 -38.97
N ASP A 65 -29.49 -20.67 -38.34
CA ASP A 65 -30.69 -21.28 -37.73
C ASP A 65 -31.25 -20.45 -36.54
N MET A 66 -30.37 -19.83 -35.81
CA MET A 66 -30.74 -18.92 -34.72
C MET A 66 -31.40 -17.63 -35.26
N PHE A 67 -31.01 -17.21 -36.46
CA PHE A 67 -31.53 -16.00 -37.12
C PHE A 67 -32.88 -16.22 -37.82
N ASP A 68 -33.07 -17.37 -38.44
CA ASP A 68 -34.33 -17.69 -39.12
C ASP A 68 -35.49 -17.98 -38.10
N ASN A 69 -35.15 -18.18 -36.79
CA ASN A 69 -36.12 -18.39 -35.70
C ASN A 69 -36.50 -17.11 -34.93
N ILE A 70 -35.97 -15.94 -35.26
CA ILE A 70 -36.33 -14.65 -34.67
C ILE A 70 -37.36 -13.98 -35.58
N GLU A 71 -38.64 -14.07 -35.23
CA GLU A 71 -39.74 -13.34 -35.88
C GLU A 71 -39.48 -11.83 -35.85
N GLU A 72 -39.78 -11.14 -36.93
CA GLU A 72 -39.74 -9.68 -37.07
C GLU A 72 -40.63 -9.01 -36.00
N GLY A 73 -40.02 -8.50 -34.92
CA GLY A 73 -40.84 -7.79 -33.93
C GLY A 73 -40.10 -7.06 -32.80
N ASP A 74 -38.82 -7.30 -32.55
CA ASP A 74 -38.11 -6.59 -31.47
C ASP A 74 -36.73 -6.12 -31.87
N THR A 75 -36.61 -4.87 -32.26
CA THR A 75 -35.34 -4.16 -32.42
C THR A 75 -35.07 -3.35 -31.17
N PRO A 76 -34.03 -3.68 -30.35
CA PRO A 76 -33.45 -2.73 -29.43
C PRO A 76 -32.40 -1.90 -30.19
N SER A 77 -32.71 -0.62 -30.36
CA SER A 77 -31.75 0.41 -30.74
C SER A 77 -30.74 0.62 -29.63
N GLY A 78 -29.44 0.37 -29.87
CA GLY A 78 -28.35 0.65 -28.96
C GLY A 78 -27.02 0.41 -29.65
N GLU A 79 -26.33 1.50 -30.01
CA GLU A 79 -24.96 1.52 -30.51
C GLU A 79 -24.01 0.95 -29.48
N GLU A 80 -23.29 -0.12 -29.82
CA GLU A 80 -21.93 -0.38 -29.31
C GLU A 80 -21.29 -1.52 -30.14
N GLY A 81 -20.17 -1.17 -30.81
CA GLY A 81 -19.43 -2.01 -31.73
C GLY A 81 -18.64 -3.13 -31.05
N GLY A 82 -19.21 -4.30 -30.97
CA GLY A 82 -18.51 -5.54 -30.65
C GLY A 82 -18.94 -6.65 -31.59
N ASN A 83 -17.99 -7.28 -32.27
CA ASN A 83 -18.26 -8.34 -33.26
C ASN A 83 -18.85 -9.58 -32.56
N PRO A 84 -20.11 -9.99 -32.83
CA PRO A 84 -20.80 -11.10 -32.16
C PRO A 84 -20.08 -12.46 -32.34
N PHE A 85 -19.29 -12.59 -33.38
CA PHE A 85 -18.51 -13.79 -33.69
C PHE A 85 -17.41 -14.04 -32.63
N MET A 86 -16.75 -12.98 -32.13
CA MET A 86 -15.75 -13.09 -31.08
C MET A 86 -16.36 -13.51 -29.72
N LYS A 87 -17.63 -13.24 -29.47
CA LYS A 87 -18.34 -13.67 -28.26
C LYS A 87 -18.71 -15.14 -28.27
N LEU A 88 -18.95 -15.72 -29.46
CA LEU A 88 -19.28 -17.14 -29.62
C LEU A 88 -18.06 -18.04 -29.49
N ILE A 89 -16.90 -17.60 -30.04
CA ILE A 89 -15.64 -18.35 -30.01
C ILE A 89 -15.10 -18.48 -28.57
N ASN A 90 -15.22 -17.45 -27.73
CA ASN A 90 -14.80 -17.51 -26.32
C ASN A 90 -15.69 -18.40 -25.44
N GLY A 91 -16.88 -18.78 -25.91
CA GLY A 91 -17.78 -19.74 -25.25
C GLY A 91 -17.53 -21.21 -25.57
N ALA A 92 -16.78 -21.50 -26.65
CA ALA A 92 -16.60 -22.87 -27.17
C ALA A 92 -15.39 -23.63 -26.60
N ASN A 93 -14.53 -22.99 -25.82
CA ASN A 93 -13.31 -23.58 -25.26
C ASN A 93 -13.53 -24.22 -23.87
N ARG A 94 -14.51 -25.15 -23.74
CA ARG A 94 -14.59 -26.07 -22.59
C ARG A 94 -14.48 -27.50 -23.09
N PRO A 95 -13.64 -28.36 -22.45
CA PRO A 95 -13.47 -29.75 -22.90
C PRO A 95 -14.76 -30.54 -22.67
N LYS A 96 -15.20 -31.21 -23.72
CA LYS A 96 -16.35 -32.14 -23.71
C LYS A 96 -15.95 -33.42 -22.96
N SER A 97 -16.74 -33.80 -21.96
CA SER A 97 -16.84 -35.18 -21.51
C SER A 97 -18.02 -35.85 -22.22
N ASP A 98 -17.75 -37.04 -22.74
CA ASP A 98 -18.63 -37.86 -23.55
C ASP A 98 -19.93 -38.27 -22.87
N LYS A 99 -20.93 -38.45 -23.76
CA LYS A 99 -22.22 -39.16 -23.63
C LYS A 99 -23.41 -38.37 -23.16
N ASP A 100 -24.31 -38.07 -24.12
CA ASP A 100 -25.67 -38.61 -24.20
C ASP A 100 -26.43 -38.13 -25.48
N GLU A 101 -27.00 -39.08 -26.19
CA GLU A 101 -27.87 -38.91 -27.36
C GLU A 101 -29.28 -38.38 -27.00
N PRO A 102 -30.01 -37.76 -27.96
CA PRO A 102 -31.26 -37.05 -27.64
C PRO A 102 -32.51 -37.93 -27.76
N VAL A 103 -33.34 -37.91 -26.73
CA VAL A 103 -34.71 -38.50 -26.76
C VAL A 103 -35.74 -37.40 -26.91
N LYS A 104 -36.62 -37.59 -27.88
CA LYS A 104 -37.73 -36.73 -28.32
C LYS A 104 -38.81 -36.56 -27.22
N ARG A 105 -39.28 -35.33 -27.07
CA ARG A 105 -40.49 -34.98 -26.32
C ARG A 105 -41.76 -35.54 -26.97
N LYS A 106 -42.65 -36.11 -26.14
CA LYS A 106 -44.08 -36.08 -26.30
C LYS A 106 -44.73 -35.64 -24.99
N GLU A 107 -45.64 -34.68 -25.12
CA GLU A 107 -46.53 -34.17 -24.10
C GLU A 107 -47.58 -35.23 -23.76
N GLU A 108 -48.00 -35.35 -22.49
CA GLU A 108 -49.37 -35.54 -22.09
C GLU A 108 -49.58 -35.34 -20.57
N LYS A 109 -50.67 -34.76 -20.21
CA LYS A 109 -51.16 -34.39 -18.89
C LYS A 109 -51.99 -35.50 -18.24
N PRO A 110 -52.55 -35.35 -17.04
CA PRO A 110 -52.26 -36.15 -15.86
C PRO A 110 -53.47 -37.05 -15.45
N SER A 111 -53.22 -38.06 -14.68
CA SER A 111 -54.26 -38.65 -13.84
C SER A 111 -53.68 -39.39 -12.62
N LYS A 112 -54.50 -39.40 -11.61
CA LYS A 112 -54.35 -39.83 -10.23
C LYS A 112 -54.27 -41.35 -10.00
N GLU A 113 -53.92 -41.66 -8.73
CA GLU A 113 -54.33 -42.79 -7.90
C GLU A 113 -53.36 -43.99 -7.69
N SER A 114 -52.92 -44.04 -6.47
CA SER A 114 -53.07 -45.13 -5.44
C SER A 114 -52.55 -46.53 -5.71
N GLY A 115 -51.84 -47.08 -4.74
CA GLY A 115 -51.79 -48.54 -4.49
C GLY A 115 -50.39 -49.07 -4.13
N THR A 116 -50.08 -49.15 -2.90
CA THR A 116 -49.73 -50.23 -1.93
C THR A 116 -49.02 -51.50 -2.40
N PHE A 117 -48.09 -51.92 -1.52
CA PHE A 117 -47.53 -53.27 -1.23
C PHE A 117 -46.54 -53.86 -2.27
N ASP A 118 -45.47 -54.52 -1.99
CA ASP A 118 -44.96 -55.31 -0.85
C ASP A 118 -43.47 -55.64 -1.11
N ASN A 119 -42.75 -55.94 -0.05
CA ASN A 119 -41.46 -56.60 0.04
C ASN A 119 -41.62 -58.14 -0.21
N PRO A 120 -40.65 -59.07 -0.24
CA PRO A 120 -39.24 -59.01 0.16
C PRO A 120 -38.27 -59.94 -0.63
N ASP A 121 -37.02 -59.92 -0.17
CA ASP A 121 -36.08 -61.07 -0.01
C ASP A 121 -35.06 -61.52 -1.07
N LYS A 122 -33.84 -61.63 -0.49
CA LYS A 122 -32.73 -62.61 -0.75
C LYS A 122 -31.75 -62.24 -1.88
N ALA A 123 -30.50 -62.41 -1.77
CA ALA A 123 -29.48 -62.86 -0.81
C ALA A 123 -28.12 -62.84 -1.50
N GLN A 124 -27.11 -62.52 -0.74
CA GLN A 124 -25.72 -63.04 -0.77
C GLN A 124 -24.91 -63.15 -2.08
N SER A 125 -23.73 -62.52 -2.18
CA SER A 125 -22.44 -63.19 -1.88
C SER A 125 -21.22 -62.29 -2.13
N TYR A 126 -20.36 -62.29 -1.18
CA TYR A 126 -18.89 -62.08 -1.07
C TYR A 126 -18.02 -61.76 -2.28
N SER A 127 -17.16 -60.75 -2.15
CA SER A 127 -15.71 -60.94 -2.13
C SER A 127 -14.96 -59.65 -1.78
N GLU A 128 -13.84 -59.86 -1.08
CA GLU A 128 -12.93 -58.94 -0.39
C GLU A 128 -12.13 -58.02 -1.31
N GLY A 129 -11.69 -56.92 -0.74
CA GLY A 129 -10.35 -56.40 -0.94
C GLY A 129 -10.23 -54.95 -1.31
N GLY A 130 -9.72 -54.12 -0.39
CA GLY A 130 -9.16 -52.80 -0.77
C GLY A 130 -9.56 -51.66 0.16
N SER A 131 -8.81 -51.50 1.23
CA SER A 131 -8.89 -50.42 2.21
C SER A 131 -8.49 -49.10 1.59
N THR A 132 -9.37 -48.11 1.57
CA THR A 132 -9.03 -46.70 1.59
C THR A 132 -10.03 -45.99 2.49
N ASN A 133 -9.51 -45.42 3.55
CA ASN A 133 -10.24 -44.61 4.50
C ASN A 133 -10.96 -43.45 3.80
N LYS A 134 -12.28 -43.53 3.73
CA LYS A 134 -13.16 -42.36 3.54
C LYS A 134 -13.95 -42.21 4.81
N GLU A 135 -13.66 -41.10 5.50
CA GLU A 135 -14.45 -40.64 6.63
C GLU A 135 -15.93 -40.54 6.22
N LYS A 136 -16.77 -41.25 6.94
CA LYS A 136 -18.23 -41.18 6.76
C LYS A 136 -18.73 -39.89 7.36
N THR A 137 -19.00 -38.89 6.57
CA THR A 137 -19.92 -37.81 6.93
C THR A 137 -21.30 -38.38 7.18
N ILE A 138 -21.77 -38.29 8.41
CA ILE A 138 -23.12 -38.66 8.82
C ILE A 138 -24.09 -37.68 8.16
N ASN A 139 -24.70 -38.07 7.05
CA ASN A 139 -25.77 -37.34 6.40
C ASN A 139 -27.01 -37.31 7.29
N ASN A 140 -27.26 -36.17 7.94
CA ASN A 140 -28.49 -35.92 8.69
C ASN A 140 -29.61 -35.59 7.69
N PRO A 141 -30.69 -36.37 7.55
CA PRO A 141 -31.66 -36.23 6.45
C PRO A 141 -32.57 -35.01 6.51
N PHE A 142 -32.38 -34.09 7.47
CA PHE A 142 -33.19 -32.90 7.66
C PHE A 142 -32.48 -31.58 7.31
N LYS A 143 -31.21 -31.56 6.86
CA LYS A 143 -30.58 -30.31 6.40
C LYS A 143 -31.04 -29.98 4.98
N LYS A 144 -31.89 -28.96 4.83
CA LYS A 144 -32.17 -28.34 3.52
C LYS A 144 -30.85 -27.98 2.87
N LYS A 145 -30.61 -28.41 1.63
CA LYS A 145 -29.39 -28.08 0.87
C LYS A 145 -29.31 -26.55 0.66
N LYS A 146 -28.26 -25.93 1.18
CA LYS A 146 -27.95 -24.52 1.03
C LYS A 146 -27.13 -24.37 -0.26
N LYS A 147 -27.81 -23.95 -1.36
CA LYS A 147 -27.17 -23.90 -2.69
C LYS A 147 -26.43 -22.60 -2.93
N PHE A 148 -27.00 -21.47 -2.51
CA PHE A 148 -26.47 -20.13 -2.79
C PHE A 148 -25.59 -19.63 -1.65
N LEU A 149 -25.96 -19.91 -0.40
CA LEU A 149 -25.14 -19.52 0.76
C LEU A 149 -23.77 -20.21 0.76
N ASP A 150 -23.75 -21.52 0.49
CA ASP A 150 -22.47 -22.28 0.44
C ASP A 150 -21.63 -21.94 -0.82
N LEU A 151 -22.26 -21.41 -1.90
CA LEU A 151 -21.56 -21.03 -3.13
C LEU A 151 -20.93 -19.64 -3.05
N TYR A 152 -21.56 -18.70 -2.34
CA TYR A 152 -21.20 -17.28 -2.31
C TYR A 152 -20.82 -16.77 -0.91
N GLY A 153 -20.78 -17.66 0.08
CA GLY A 153 -20.44 -17.29 1.44
C GLY A 153 -19.72 -18.41 2.18
N THR A 154 -18.99 -18.00 3.19
CA THR A 154 -18.28 -18.89 4.10
C THR A 154 -19.06 -19.03 5.40
N ASN A 155 -19.38 -20.25 5.84
CA ASN A 155 -20.03 -20.49 7.12
C ASN A 155 -19.01 -20.36 8.28
N LEU A 156 -19.07 -19.23 9.00
CA LEU A 156 -18.19 -18.99 10.14
C LEU A 156 -18.49 -19.90 11.32
N THR A 157 -19.76 -20.35 11.47
CA THR A 157 -20.15 -21.24 12.54
C THR A 157 -19.62 -22.65 12.34
N ASP A 158 -19.59 -23.16 11.09
CA ASP A 158 -18.98 -24.45 10.78
C ASP A 158 -17.44 -24.37 10.96
N LYS A 159 -16.78 -23.30 10.49
CA LYS A 159 -15.34 -23.07 10.75
C LYS A 159 -15.02 -23.07 12.25
N ALA A 160 -15.86 -22.41 13.05
CA ALA A 160 -15.65 -22.35 14.49
C ALA A 160 -15.85 -23.75 15.15
N THR A 161 -16.75 -24.58 14.63
CA THR A 161 -16.95 -25.95 15.09
C THR A 161 -15.73 -26.84 14.77
N GLU A 162 -15.09 -26.59 13.64
CA GLU A 162 -13.88 -27.28 13.20
C GLU A 162 -12.61 -26.76 13.91
N GLY A 163 -12.72 -25.71 14.73
CA GLY A 163 -11.59 -25.08 15.42
C GLY A 163 -10.68 -24.28 14.49
N LEU A 164 -11.18 -23.88 13.31
CA LEU A 164 -10.47 -23.11 12.28
C LEU A 164 -10.64 -21.59 12.43
N VAL A 165 -11.28 -21.13 13.51
CA VAL A 165 -11.42 -19.71 13.83
C VAL A 165 -10.41 -19.34 14.89
N ASP A 166 -9.73 -18.24 14.67
CA ASP A 166 -8.73 -17.70 15.58
C ASP A 166 -9.31 -17.35 16.95
N ARG A 167 -8.50 -17.46 17.99
CA ARG A 167 -8.86 -17.00 19.33
C ARG A 167 -9.10 -15.50 19.31
N ILE A 168 -10.32 -15.07 19.66
CA ILE A 168 -10.66 -13.67 19.72
C ILE A 168 -10.45 -13.12 21.12
N ILE A 169 -9.53 -12.17 21.21
CA ILE A 169 -9.07 -11.56 22.44
C ILE A 169 -9.46 -10.10 22.45
N GLY A 170 -9.89 -9.59 23.60
CA GLY A 170 -10.08 -8.15 23.82
C GLY A 170 -11.37 -7.52 23.27
N ARG A 171 -12.18 -8.22 22.45
CA ARG A 171 -13.38 -7.67 21.80
C ARG A 171 -14.71 -8.05 22.46
N HIS A 172 -14.66 -8.38 23.75
CA HIS A 172 -15.85 -8.83 24.49
C HIS A 172 -16.96 -7.79 24.51
N ARG A 173 -16.65 -6.51 24.67
CA ARG A 173 -17.64 -5.41 24.76
C ARG A 173 -18.37 -5.21 23.43
N GLU A 174 -17.64 -5.23 22.34
CA GLU A 174 -18.20 -5.07 20.99
C GLU A 174 -19.07 -6.26 20.63
N ILE A 175 -18.63 -7.50 20.92
CA ILE A 175 -19.41 -8.71 20.68
C ILE A 175 -20.69 -8.70 21.56
N ASP A 176 -20.61 -8.35 22.84
CA ASP A 176 -21.79 -8.20 23.72
C ASP A 176 -22.78 -7.17 23.15
N ARG A 177 -22.27 -6.07 22.60
CA ARG A 177 -23.09 -5.05 21.96
C ARG A 177 -23.77 -5.55 20.70
N VAL A 178 -23.04 -6.30 19.85
CA VAL A 178 -23.61 -6.97 18.67
C VAL A 178 -24.72 -7.94 19.07
N VAL A 179 -24.49 -8.80 20.07
CA VAL A 179 -25.49 -9.74 20.61
C VAL A 179 -26.74 -9.02 21.10
N GLN A 180 -26.56 -7.91 21.86
CA GLN A 180 -27.67 -7.09 22.34
C GLN A 180 -28.50 -6.53 21.18
N ILE A 181 -27.85 -6.05 20.11
CA ILE A 181 -28.52 -5.48 18.93
C ILE A 181 -29.30 -6.57 18.18
N LEU A 182 -28.67 -7.72 17.90
CA LEU A 182 -29.29 -8.86 17.22
C LEU A 182 -30.52 -9.39 17.96
N ASN A 183 -30.55 -9.27 19.29
CA ASN A 183 -31.70 -9.70 20.10
C ASN A 183 -32.85 -8.68 20.15
N ARG A 184 -32.69 -7.48 19.59
CA ARG A 184 -33.75 -6.47 19.52
C ARG A 184 -34.89 -6.88 18.58
N ARG A 185 -36.07 -6.27 18.79
CA ARG A 185 -37.19 -6.42 17.88
C ARG A 185 -37.05 -5.56 16.63
N ASN A 186 -36.55 -4.32 16.79
CA ASN A 186 -36.34 -3.35 15.72
C ASN A 186 -34.88 -2.86 15.75
N LYS A 187 -34.34 -2.41 14.62
CA LYS A 187 -32.92 -2.02 14.46
C LYS A 187 -31.99 -3.15 14.97
N ASN A 188 -32.27 -4.36 14.50
CA ASN A 188 -31.58 -5.58 14.89
C ASN A 188 -30.41 -5.95 13.97
N ASN A 189 -29.94 -5.01 13.14
CA ASN A 189 -28.80 -5.17 12.27
C ASN A 189 -27.66 -4.30 12.77
N PRO A 190 -26.61 -4.86 13.40
CA PRO A 190 -25.44 -4.11 13.79
C PRO A 190 -24.60 -3.74 12.57
N ILE A 191 -24.01 -2.55 12.60
CA ILE A 191 -22.97 -2.13 11.67
C ILE A 191 -21.70 -1.77 12.45
N LEU A 192 -20.62 -2.49 12.17
CA LEU A 192 -19.31 -2.31 12.77
C LEU A 192 -18.61 -1.17 12.04
N ILE A 193 -18.30 -0.11 12.75
CA ILE A 193 -17.66 1.08 12.20
C ILE A 193 -16.27 1.23 12.83
N GLY A 194 -15.23 1.21 12.04
CA GLY A 194 -13.86 1.38 12.51
C GLY A 194 -12.87 1.41 11.34
N GLU A 195 -11.65 1.80 11.61
CA GLU A 195 -10.60 1.87 10.62
C GLU A 195 -10.21 0.48 10.07
N PRO A 196 -9.58 0.40 8.89
CA PRO A 196 -9.07 -0.88 8.37
C PRO A 196 -8.09 -1.52 9.35
N GLY A 197 -8.11 -2.85 9.48
CA GLY A 197 -7.15 -3.57 10.31
C GLY A 197 -7.43 -3.57 11.83
N VAL A 198 -8.51 -2.92 12.31
CA VAL A 198 -8.85 -2.95 13.76
C VAL A 198 -9.53 -4.25 14.20
N GLY A 199 -9.78 -5.21 13.31
CA GLY A 199 -10.39 -6.50 13.66
C GLY A 199 -11.91 -6.52 13.62
N LYS A 200 -12.56 -5.80 12.69
CA LYS A 200 -14.03 -5.82 12.51
C LYS A 200 -14.56 -7.22 12.17
N THR A 201 -13.90 -7.92 11.26
CA THR A 201 -14.27 -9.27 10.82
C THR A 201 -14.13 -10.29 11.96
N ALA A 202 -13.09 -10.14 12.80
CA ALA A 202 -12.87 -10.97 13.99
C ALA A 202 -14.05 -10.91 14.99
N ILE A 203 -14.77 -9.78 15.08
CA ILE A 203 -15.97 -9.67 15.94
C ILE A 203 -17.07 -10.62 15.45
N ALA A 204 -17.26 -10.78 14.13
CA ALA A 204 -18.22 -11.72 13.59
C ALA A 204 -17.81 -13.18 13.82
N GLU A 205 -16.54 -13.49 13.71
CA GLU A 205 -15.94 -14.78 14.03
C GLU A 205 -16.11 -15.11 15.52
N GLY A 206 -15.84 -14.14 16.42
CA GLY A 206 -16.08 -14.29 17.85
C GLY A 206 -17.53 -14.50 18.23
N LEU A 207 -18.42 -13.91 17.51
CA LEU A 207 -19.83 -14.18 17.69
C LEU A 207 -20.15 -15.64 17.31
N ALA A 208 -19.56 -16.16 16.24
CA ALA A 208 -19.74 -17.57 15.84
C ALA A 208 -19.23 -18.54 16.93
N VAL A 209 -18.06 -18.31 17.50
CA VAL A 209 -17.52 -19.08 18.63
C VAL A 209 -18.47 -19.04 19.82
N ARG A 210 -18.96 -17.85 20.22
CA ARG A 210 -19.90 -17.72 21.36
C ARG A 210 -21.25 -18.40 21.11
N ILE A 211 -21.71 -18.48 19.86
CA ILE A 211 -22.95 -19.23 19.52
C ILE A 211 -22.74 -20.72 19.77
N ILE A 212 -21.60 -21.27 19.37
CA ILE A 212 -21.25 -22.69 19.58
C ILE A 212 -21.12 -22.98 21.08
N ASP A 213 -20.46 -22.14 21.82
CA ASP A 213 -20.27 -22.22 23.25
C ASP A 213 -21.56 -21.94 24.07
N LYS A 214 -22.66 -21.60 23.37
CA LYS A 214 -23.95 -21.20 23.96
C LYS A 214 -23.85 -20.01 24.93
N GLN A 215 -22.90 -19.14 24.72
CA GLN A 215 -22.70 -17.90 25.50
C GLN A 215 -23.48 -16.72 24.94
N VAL A 216 -24.62 -17.00 24.32
CA VAL A 216 -25.55 -16.02 23.71
C VAL A 216 -26.97 -16.27 24.21
N PRO A 217 -27.91 -15.34 24.04
CA PRO A 217 -29.31 -15.56 24.37
C PRO A 217 -29.91 -16.74 23.60
N ALA A 218 -30.87 -17.48 24.20
CA ALA A 218 -31.46 -18.70 23.63
C ALA A 218 -32.01 -18.53 22.21
N LYS A 219 -32.41 -17.30 21.82
CA LYS A 219 -32.88 -16.95 20.46
C LYS A 219 -31.79 -17.19 19.41
N LEU A 220 -30.50 -17.13 19.78
CA LEU A 220 -29.37 -17.22 18.85
C LEU A 220 -28.65 -18.59 18.92
N PHE A 221 -29.09 -19.56 19.73
CA PHE A 221 -28.38 -20.84 19.91
C PHE A 221 -28.20 -21.67 18.63
N ASN A 222 -29.15 -21.59 17.71
CA ASN A 222 -29.15 -22.38 16.47
C ASN A 222 -28.90 -21.49 15.25
N THR A 223 -28.34 -20.31 15.45
CA THR A 223 -28.12 -19.36 14.36
C THR A 223 -26.77 -19.68 13.70
N GLU A 224 -26.75 -19.69 12.39
CA GLU A 224 -25.56 -19.83 11.58
C GLU A 224 -25.15 -18.48 11.01
N ILE A 225 -23.84 -18.23 10.97
CA ILE A 225 -23.28 -16.98 10.47
C ILE A 225 -22.57 -17.24 9.15
N TYR A 226 -22.99 -16.52 8.10
CA TYR A 226 -22.40 -16.58 6.77
C TYR A 226 -21.71 -15.27 6.41
N LEU A 227 -20.39 -15.32 6.19
CA LEU A 227 -19.61 -14.21 5.61
C LEU A 227 -19.78 -14.25 4.10
N LEU A 228 -20.42 -13.24 3.52
CA LEU A 228 -20.66 -13.15 2.08
C LEU A 228 -19.43 -12.63 1.34
N ASP A 229 -19.04 -13.32 0.28
CA ASP A 229 -18.05 -12.84 -0.68
C ASP A 229 -18.71 -12.05 -1.80
N LEU A 230 -18.66 -10.73 -1.68
CA LEU A 230 -19.22 -9.81 -2.68
C LEU A 230 -18.51 -9.93 -4.03
N THR A 231 -17.23 -10.26 -4.04
CA THR A 231 -16.44 -10.42 -5.26
C THR A 231 -16.91 -11.65 -6.03
N ALA A 232 -17.14 -12.77 -5.34
CA ALA A 232 -17.69 -13.97 -5.96
C ALA A 232 -19.12 -13.77 -6.50
N ILE A 233 -19.95 -12.98 -5.80
CA ILE A 233 -21.31 -12.66 -6.24
C ILE A 233 -21.31 -11.84 -7.54
N VAL A 234 -20.35 -10.90 -7.69
CA VAL A 234 -20.18 -10.03 -8.87
C VAL A 234 -19.48 -10.75 -10.01
N ALA A 235 -18.54 -11.66 -9.72
CA ALA A 235 -17.73 -12.35 -10.72
C ALA A 235 -18.60 -13.09 -11.76
N GLY A 236 -18.27 -12.87 -13.05
CA GLY A 236 -18.97 -13.49 -14.18
C GLY A 236 -20.40 -12.96 -14.45
N THR A 237 -20.82 -11.86 -13.80
CA THR A 237 -22.08 -11.20 -14.12
C THR A 237 -21.87 -10.16 -15.24
N GLN A 238 -22.29 -10.48 -16.46
CA GLN A 238 -22.22 -9.56 -17.59
C GLN A 238 -23.41 -8.58 -17.62
N PHE A 239 -24.51 -8.91 -16.96
CA PHE A 239 -25.74 -8.13 -16.93
C PHE A 239 -26.20 -7.87 -15.49
N ARG A 240 -26.70 -6.67 -15.25
CA ARG A 240 -27.28 -6.21 -13.97
C ARG A 240 -28.26 -7.21 -13.35
N GLY A 241 -29.12 -7.82 -14.18
CA GLY A 241 -30.13 -8.79 -13.70
C GLY A 241 -29.54 -10.08 -13.11
N GLN A 242 -28.34 -10.47 -13.49
CA GLN A 242 -27.71 -11.69 -12.96
C GLN A 242 -27.20 -11.48 -11.52
N PHE A 243 -26.54 -10.36 -11.24
CA PHE A 243 -26.14 -9.98 -9.88
C PHE A 243 -27.37 -9.83 -8.96
N GLU A 244 -28.38 -9.08 -9.43
CA GLU A 244 -29.63 -8.92 -8.68
C GLU A 244 -30.30 -10.27 -8.39
N GLY A 245 -30.31 -11.18 -9.38
CA GLY A 245 -30.85 -12.53 -9.23
C GLY A 245 -30.12 -13.37 -8.19
N ARG A 246 -28.77 -13.33 -8.18
CA ARG A 246 -27.95 -14.04 -7.18
C ARG A 246 -28.21 -13.50 -5.78
N MET A 247 -28.18 -12.18 -5.59
CA MET A 247 -28.42 -11.55 -4.31
C MET A 247 -29.86 -11.84 -3.79
N LYS A 248 -30.89 -11.75 -4.66
CA LYS A 248 -32.26 -12.14 -4.30
C LYS A 248 -32.36 -13.61 -3.88
N SER A 249 -31.61 -14.50 -4.53
CA SER A 249 -31.61 -15.93 -4.19
C SER A 249 -30.95 -16.18 -2.82
N ILE A 250 -29.84 -15.50 -2.51
CA ILE A 250 -29.18 -15.55 -1.19
C ILE A 250 -30.12 -15.05 -0.09
N VAL A 251 -30.73 -13.88 -0.29
CA VAL A 251 -31.68 -13.29 0.67
C VAL A 251 -32.86 -14.19 0.90
N LYS A 252 -33.44 -14.78 -0.17
CA LYS A 252 -34.57 -15.71 -0.08
C LYS A 252 -34.16 -17.00 0.65
N GLU A 253 -33.01 -17.55 0.38
CA GLU A 253 -32.51 -18.75 1.05
C GLU A 253 -32.29 -18.49 2.55
N ALA A 254 -31.69 -17.35 2.92
CA ALA A 254 -31.51 -16.94 4.31
C ALA A 254 -32.87 -16.75 5.03
N HIS A 255 -33.81 -16.13 4.36
CA HIS A 255 -35.22 -15.96 4.89
C HIS A 255 -35.91 -17.33 5.10
N ASP A 256 -35.87 -18.23 4.10
CA ASP A 256 -36.53 -19.52 4.14
C ASP A 256 -35.93 -20.48 5.20
N LEU A 257 -34.68 -20.29 5.56
CA LEU A 257 -34.04 -21.01 6.66
C LEU A 257 -34.36 -20.39 8.03
N GLY A 258 -34.45 -19.08 8.11
CA GLY A 258 -34.93 -18.31 9.29
C GLY A 258 -33.93 -18.22 10.45
N ASN A 259 -32.79 -18.93 10.37
CA ASN A 259 -31.72 -18.98 11.40
C ASN A 259 -30.36 -18.52 10.87
N ILE A 260 -30.34 -17.68 9.84
CA ILE A 260 -29.12 -17.21 9.19
C ILE A 260 -28.86 -15.74 9.53
N ILE A 261 -27.63 -15.43 9.90
CA ILE A 261 -27.10 -14.07 9.97
C ILE A 261 -26.07 -13.91 8.85
N LEU A 262 -26.29 -12.90 8.02
CA LEU A 262 -25.37 -12.55 6.93
C LEU A 262 -24.34 -11.53 7.43
N VAL A 263 -23.07 -11.80 7.27
CA VAL A 263 -21.98 -10.84 7.50
C VAL A 263 -21.53 -10.29 6.17
N ILE A 264 -21.46 -8.99 6.06
CA ILE A 264 -21.04 -8.29 4.85
C ILE A 264 -19.90 -7.36 5.24
N ASP A 265 -18.71 -7.75 4.84
CA ASP A 265 -17.56 -6.87 4.98
C ASP A 265 -17.58 -5.81 3.86
N GLU A 266 -17.05 -4.63 4.16
CA GLU A 266 -17.12 -3.47 3.27
C GLU A 266 -18.52 -3.23 2.70
N VAL A 267 -19.51 -3.22 3.59
CA VAL A 267 -20.93 -3.11 3.21
C VAL A 267 -21.25 -1.89 2.34
N HIS A 268 -20.40 -0.86 2.35
CA HIS A 268 -20.49 0.30 1.47
C HIS A 268 -20.33 -0.06 -0.01
N ASN A 269 -19.61 -1.14 -0.36
CA ASN A 269 -19.50 -1.61 -1.74
C ASN A 269 -20.84 -2.06 -2.33
N ILE A 270 -21.77 -2.51 -1.49
CA ILE A 270 -23.14 -2.81 -1.92
C ILE A 270 -23.89 -1.54 -2.32
N MET A 271 -23.55 -0.40 -1.70
CA MET A 271 -24.22 0.88 -1.91
C MET A 271 -23.65 1.66 -3.10
N GLY A 272 -22.35 1.49 -3.38
CA GLY A 272 -21.62 2.19 -4.44
C GLY A 272 -21.32 1.35 -5.68
N ALA A 273 -21.52 0.04 -5.63
CA ALA A 273 -21.24 -0.85 -6.75
C ALA A 273 -22.18 -0.56 -7.93
N GLY A 274 -21.71 0.28 -8.88
CA GLY A 274 -22.43 0.52 -10.11
C GLY A 274 -22.50 1.95 -10.64
N GLU A 275 -21.69 2.87 -10.12
CA GLU A 275 -21.45 4.16 -10.78
C GLU A 275 -20.41 4.04 -11.92
N VAL A 276 -20.72 3.27 -12.96
CA VAL A 276 -20.03 3.36 -14.24
C VAL A 276 -21.08 3.74 -15.27
N HIS A 277 -20.99 4.98 -15.76
CA HIS A 277 -21.70 5.55 -16.91
C HIS A 277 -23.13 4.98 -17.17
N GLY A 278 -24.13 5.52 -16.49
CA GLY A 278 -25.53 5.45 -16.94
C GLY A 278 -26.46 4.43 -16.27
N GLY A 279 -26.07 3.71 -15.22
CA GLY A 279 -26.99 2.80 -14.54
C GLY A 279 -26.50 2.37 -13.17
N VAL A 280 -27.09 2.95 -12.11
CA VAL A 280 -26.79 2.65 -10.71
C VAL A 280 -27.13 1.19 -10.39
N MET A 281 -26.11 0.32 -10.32
CA MET A 281 -26.25 -1.00 -9.70
C MET A 281 -26.33 -0.79 -8.17
N ASN A 282 -27.52 -0.84 -7.61
CA ASN A 282 -27.70 -0.60 -6.19
C ASN A 282 -28.27 -1.87 -5.54
N ALA A 283 -27.35 -2.76 -5.09
CA ALA A 283 -27.74 -3.95 -4.31
C ALA A 283 -28.48 -3.58 -3.01
N ALA A 284 -28.28 -2.36 -2.53
CA ALA A 284 -29.07 -1.79 -1.44
C ALA A 284 -30.57 -1.86 -1.69
N ASN A 285 -31.04 -1.64 -2.92
CA ASN A 285 -32.44 -1.69 -3.25
C ASN A 285 -33.05 -3.09 -3.12
N ILE A 286 -32.19 -4.14 -3.17
CA ILE A 286 -32.64 -5.53 -2.96
C ILE A 286 -32.74 -5.84 -1.46
N LEU A 287 -31.79 -5.34 -0.65
CA LEU A 287 -31.75 -5.57 0.78
C LEU A 287 -32.77 -4.72 1.55
N LYS A 288 -33.05 -3.48 1.11
CA LYS A 288 -33.95 -2.54 1.78
C LYS A 288 -35.32 -3.13 2.12
N PRO A 289 -36.03 -3.83 1.21
CA PRO A 289 -37.36 -4.42 1.51
C PRO A 289 -37.29 -5.49 2.61
N SER A 290 -36.32 -6.41 2.53
CA SER A 290 -36.15 -7.51 3.49
C SER A 290 -35.67 -7.03 4.85
N LEU A 291 -34.76 -6.04 4.89
CA LEU A 291 -34.37 -5.34 6.12
C LEU A 291 -35.54 -4.55 6.73
N ALA A 292 -36.40 -3.93 5.88
CA ALA A 292 -37.57 -3.17 6.33
C ALA A 292 -38.56 -4.05 7.04
N LYS A 293 -38.78 -5.25 6.55
CA LYS A 293 -39.74 -6.23 7.11
C LYS A 293 -39.11 -7.05 8.27
N GLY A 294 -37.78 -7.00 8.46
CA GLY A 294 -37.05 -7.81 9.44
C GLY A 294 -37.00 -9.30 9.06
N GLU A 295 -37.04 -9.59 7.77
CA GLU A 295 -37.02 -10.95 7.21
C GLU A 295 -35.63 -11.59 7.33
N ILE A 296 -34.54 -10.77 7.36
CA ILE A 296 -33.15 -11.19 7.48
C ILE A 296 -32.44 -10.35 8.52
N GLN A 297 -31.35 -10.89 9.09
CA GLN A 297 -30.41 -10.16 9.95
C GLN A 297 -29.07 -10.04 9.27
N ILE A 298 -28.51 -8.83 9.31
CA ILE A 298 -27.21 -8.51 8.67
C ILE A 298 -26.29 -7.86 9.70
N ILE A 299 -25.03 -8.28 9.70
CA ILE A 299 -23.92 -7.59 10.34
C ILE A 299 -23.11 -6.94 9.23
N GLY A 300 -23.07 -5.61 9.17
CA GLY A 300 -22.22 -4.87 8.23
C GLY A 300 -20.90 -4.48 8.87
N ALA A 301 -19.82 -4.43 8.09
CA ALA A 301 -18.57 -3.80 8.50
C ALA A 301 -18.20 -2.70 7.50
N THR A 302 -17.68 -1.56 7.99
CA THR A 302 -17.31 -0.42 7.15
C THR A 302 -16.40 0.54 7.93
N THR A 303 -15.83 1.54 7.24
CA THR A 303 -15.13 2.66 7.88
C THR A 303 -16.09 3.79 8.26
N LEU A 304 -15.64 4.72 9.10
CA LEU A 304 -16.45 5.87 9.52
C LEU A 304 -16.74 6.81 8.32
N GLU A 305 -15.77 6.99 7.44
CA GLU A 305 -15.91 7.83 6.25
C GLU A 305 -16.95 7.25 5.29
N GLU A 306 -16.85 5.96 4.98
CA GLU A 306 -17.78 5.27 4.09
C GLU A 306 -19.18 5.15 4.68
N TYR A 307 -19.29 4.97 6.01
CA TYR A 307 -20.57 5.00 6.72
C TYR A 307 -21.31 6.33 6.49
N ARG A 308 -20.61 7.45 6.72
CA ARG A 308 -21.18 8.80 6.52
C ARG A 308 -21.52 9.08 5.07
N LYS A 309 -20.69 8.62 4.14
CA LYS A 309 -20.87 8.87 2.71
C LYS A 309 -22.03 8.09 2.11
N HIS A 310 -22.20 6.82 2.49
CA HIS A 310 -23.11 5.89 1.82
C HIS A 310 -24.32 5.45 2.65
N ILE A 311 -24.20 5.32 3.97
CA ILE A 311 -25.25 4.74 4.82
C ILE A 311 -26.03 5.82 5.58
N GLU A 312 -25.36 6.75 6.21
CA GLU A 312 -25.99 7.84 6.99
C GLU A 312 -26.87 8.74 6.11
N LYS A 313 -26.49 8.96 4.86
CA LYS A 313 -27.27 9.74 3.89
C LYS A 313 -28.55 9.04 3.44
N ASP A 314 -28.64 7.72 3.57
CA ASP A 314 -29.81 6.93 3.19
C ASP A 314 -30.71 6.67 4.42
N ALA A 315 -31.72 7.50 4.60
CA ALA A 315 -32.62 7.43 5.75
C ALA A 315 -33.35 6.06 5.91
N ALA A 316 -33.46 5.25 4.84
CA ALA A 316 -34.07 3.93 4.90
C ALA A 316 -33.12 2.90 5.54
N LEU A 317 -31.84 3.01 5.29
CA LEU A 317 -30.79 2.14 5.86
C LEU A 317 -30.41 2.58 7.28
N GLU A 318 -30.21 3.86 7.50
CA GLU A 318 -29.89 4.44 8.81
C GLU A 318 -30.88 3.99 9.89
N ARG A 319 -32.18 3.94 9.55
CA ARG A 319 -33.25 3.47 10.46
C ARG A 319 -33.20 1.97 10.73
N ARG A 320 -32.44 1.19 9.99
CA ARG A 320 -32.38 -0.28 10.10
C ARG A 320 -31.08 -0.79 10.71
N PHE A 321 -30.00 -0.05 10.52
CA PHE A 321 -28.71 -0.37 11.11
C PHE A 321 -28.52 0.33 12.46
N GLN A 322 -27.79 -0.34 13.36
CA GLN A 322 -27.36 0.22 14.64
C GLN A 322 -25.83 0.26 14.66
N PRO A 323 -25.23 1.45 14.72
CA PRO A 323 -23.76 1.56 14.74
C PRO A 323 -23.16 0.99 16.03
N VAL A 324 -22.01 0.30 15.83
CA VAL A 324 -21.11 -0.18 16.87
C VAL A 324 -19.71 0.30 16.49
N MET A 325 -19.18 1.22 17.29
CA MET A 325 -17.81 1.73 17.05
C MET A 325 -16.80 0.66 17.49
N VAL A 326 -15.82 0.41 16.61
CA VAL A 326 -14.70 -0.51 16.83
C VAL A 326 -13.44 0.34 16.82
N GLU A 327 -12.95 0.66 18.00
CA GLU A 327 -11.75 1.47 18.16
C GLU A 327 -10.49 0.61 18.03
N GLU A 328 -9.35 1.27 17.71
CA GLU A 328 -8.04 0.64 17.73
C GLU A 328 -7.75 0.08 19.14
N PRO A 329 -7.32 -1.18 19.28
CA PRO A 329 -7.00 -1.75 20.58
C PRO A 329 -5.76 -1.06 21.16
N ASN A 330 -5.70 -0.95 22.48
CA ASN A 330 -4.53 -0.42 23.14
C ASN A 330 -3.33 -1.39 23.03
N ILE A 331 -2.13 -0.93 23.36
CA ILE A 331 -0.89 -1.72 23.26
C ILE A 331 -0.99 -3.05 24.03
N LYS A 332 -1.62 -3.06 25.22
CA LYS A 332 -1.73 -4.29 26.01
C LYS A 332 -2.64 -5.32 25.36
N ASP A 333 -3.84 -4.88 24.95
CA ASP A 333 -4.80 -5.75 24.26
C ASP A 333 -4.21 -6.24 22.94
N SER A 334 -3.44 -5.40 22.23
CA SER A 334 -2.76 -5.78 20.98
C SER A 334 -1.69 -6.86 21.22
N ILE A 335 -0.92 -6.77 22.31
CA ILE A 335 0.05 -7.81 22.68
C ILE A 335 -0.68 -9.14 22.96
N GLU A 336 -1.79 -9.10 23.67
CA GLU A 336 -2.60 -10.30 23.93
C GLU A 336 -3.17 -10.90 22.63
N ILE A 337 -3.65 -10.06 21.72
CA ILE A 337 -4.17 -10.49 20.41
C ILE A 337 -3.07 -11.16 19.59
N VAL A 338 -1.91 -10.51 19.43
CA VAL A 338 -0.78 -11.06 18.68
C VAL A 338 -0.25 -12.35 19.32
N SER A 339 -0.20 -12.41 20.68
CA SER A 339 0.13 -13.65 21.40
C SER A 339 -0.85 -14.79 21.12
N GLY A 340 -2.12 -14.47 20.94
CA GLY A 340 -3.15 -15.47 20.65
C GLY A 340 -3.08 -16.06 19.24
N VAL A 341 -2.55 -15.32 18.28
CA VAL A 341 -2.43 -15.77 16.88
C VAL A 341 -1.01 -16.25 16.52
N LYS A 342 -0.03 -16.11 17.41
CA LYS A 342 1.37 -16.42 17.14
C LYS A 342 1.58 -17.87 16.66
N ASP A 343 0.84 -18.84 17.23
CA ASP A 343 1.00 -20.27 16.94
C ASP A 343 0.78 -20.59 15.44
N TYR A 344 -0.05 -19.80 14.74
CA TYR A 344 -0.27 -19.95 13.30
C TYR A 344 0.97 -19.53 12.51
N TYR A 345 1.56 -18.39 12.87
CA TYR A 345 2.77 -17.87 12.21
C TYR A 345 4.00 -18.70 12.54
N GLU A 346 4.11 -19.21 13.78
CA GLU A 346 5.15 -20.15 14.18
C GLU A 346 5.13 -21.43 13.33
N LYS A 347 3.93 -22.00 13.11
CA LYS A 347 3.76 -23.19 12.27
C LYS A 347 4.00 -22.91 10.80
N TYR A 348 3.48 -21.79 10.29
CA TYR A 348 3.58 -21.43 8.88
C TYR A 348 5.03 -21.18 8.44
N HIS A 349 5.77 -20.40 9.24
CA HIS A 349 7.16 -20.07 8.95
C HIS A 349 8.18 -21.03 9.55
N SER A 350 7.76 -22.01 10.33
CA SER A 350 8.63 -22.93 11.06
C SER A 350 9.65 -22.19 11.96
N VAL A 351 9.17 -21.19 12.71
CA VAL A 351 9.96 -20.32 13.60
C VAL A 351 9.33 -20.26 14.99
N LYS A 352 10.10 -19.84 15.98
CA LYS A 352 9.59 -19.56 17.34
C LYS A 352 9.53 -18.06 17.60
N VAL A 353 8.47 -17.63 18.25
CA VAL A 353 8.20 -16.23 18.58
C VAL A 353 8.15 -16.05 20.11
N SER A 354 9.13 -15.36 20.67
CA SER A 354 9.15 -15.06 22.11
C SER A 354 8.21 -13.88 22.45
N GLU A 355 7.78 -13.78 23.69
CA GLU A 355 6.95 -12.67 24.18
C GLU A 355 7.63 -11.30 23.97
N ALA A 356 8.96 -11.26 24.13
CA ALA A 356 9.74 -10.04 23.88
C ALA A 356 9.65 -9.56 22.43
N VAL A 357 9.58 -10.47 21.47
CA VAL A 357 9.41 -10.17 20.04
C VAL A 357 8.01 -9.61 19.77
N ILE A 358 6.97 -10.21 20.38
CA ILE A 358 5.59 -9.72 20.27
C ILE A 358 5.47 -8.30 20.84
N GLU A 359 6.02 -8.08 22.04
CA GLU A 359 6.05 -6.74 22.62
C GLU A 359 6.79 -5.73 21.72
N ALA A 360 7.89 -6.14 21.12
CA ALA A 360 8.64 -5.31 20.19
C ALA A 360 7.82 -5.02 18.93
N ALA A 361 7.20 -6.05 18.31
CA ALA A 361 6.36 -5.88 17.13
C ALA A 361 5.23 -4.89 17.36
N VAL A 362 4.51 -4.99 18.48
CA VAL A 362 3.41 -4.07 18.81
C VAL A 362 3.92 -2.66 19.14
N LYS A 363 4.93 -2.53 20.02
CA LYS A 363 5.42 -1.21 20.47
C LYS A 363 6.12 -0.44 19.35
N LEU A 364 6.89 -1.15 18.53
CA LEU A 364 7.63 -0.51 17.42
C LEU A 364 6.69 -0.19 16.25
N SER A 365 5.75 -1.07 15.91
CA SER A 365 4.76 -0.78 14.87
C SER A 365 3.84 0.39 15.27
N GLU A 366 3.41 0.47 16.55
CA GLU A 366 2.62 1.61 17.06
C GLU A 366 3.40 2.92 16.98
N ARG A 367 4.70 2.85 17.26
CA ARG A 367 5.56 4.04 17.28
C ARG A 367 5.95 4.56 15.90
N TYR A 368 6.18 3.66 14.94
CA TYR A 368 6.82 3.99 13.67
C TYR A 368 5.91 3.84 12.46
N ILE A 369 4.84 3.03 12.52
CA ILE A 369 3.90 2.83 11.44
C ILE A 369 2.61 3.60 11.74
N ASN A 370 2.43 4.76 11.08
CA ASN A 370 1.31 5.69 11.35
C ASN A 370 0.18 5.61 10.33
N ASP A 371 0.35 4.87 9.23
CA ASP A 371 -0.61 4.73 8.14
C ASP A 371 -1.51 3.50 8.27
N ARG A 372 -1.26 2.66 9.27
CA ARG A 372 -2.02 1.45 9.59
C ARG A 372 -2.35 1.38 11.07
N TYR A 373 -3.30 0.54 11.44
CA TYR A 373 -3.82 0.40 12.80
C TYR A 373 -3.45 -0.94 13.44
N LEU A 374 -3.36 -0.95 14.78
CA LEU A 374 -3.23 -2.17 15.55
C LEU A 374 -4.56 -2.97 15.52
N PRO A 375 -4.52 -4.31 15.60
CA PRO A 375 -3.33 -5.19 15.70
C PRO A 375 -2.69 -5.53 14.35
N ASP A 376 -3.36 -5.25 13.24
CA ASP A 376 -3.01 -5.68 11.88
C ASP A 376 -1.56 -5.33 11.51
N LYS A 377 -1.15 -4.06 11.72
CA LYS A 377 0.24 -3.64 11.43
C LYS A 377 1.30 -4.42 12.22
N ALA A 378 0.98 -4.89 13.43
CA ALA A 378 1.91 -5.67 14.23
C ALA A 378 1.96 -7.13 13.78
N ILE A 379 0.83 -7.66 13.32
CA ILE A 379 0.70 -8.99 12.73
C ILE A 379 1.47 -9.04 11.41
N ASP A 380 1.28 -8.05 10.53
CA ASP A 380 2.01 -7.94 9.26
C ASP A 380 3.53 -7.88 9.46
N VAL A 381 3.99 -7.09 10.45
CA VAL A 381 5.43 -7.03 10.79
C VAL A 381 5.95 -8.37 11.27
N LEU A 382 5.15 -9.10 12.06
CA LEU A 382 5.53 -10.42 12.56
C LEU A 382 5.59 -11.45 11.42
N ASP A 383 4.64 -11.41 10.50
CA ASP A 383 4.56 -12.29 9.32
C ASP A 383 5.79 -12.09 8.41
N GLU A 384 6.13 -10.83 8.10
CA GLU A 384 7.31 -10.52 7.29
C GLU A 384 8.63 -10.87 8.00
N ALA A 385 8.71 -10.67 9.31
CA ALA A 385 9.87 -11.07 10.10
C ALA A 385 10.03 -12.61 10.12
N GLY A 386 8.92 -13.34 10.20
CA GLY A 386 8.89 -14.81 10.09
C GLY A 386 9.37 -15.28 8.72
N SER A 387 8.87 -14.68 7.65
CA SER A 387 9.31 -14.95 6.28
C SER A 387 10.81 -14.69 6.10
N ARG A 388 11.32 -13.58 6.63
CA ARG A 388 12.74 -13.26 6.59
C ARG A 388 13.59 -14.28 7.37
N ALA A 389 13.16 -14.68 8.56
CA ALA A 389 13.87 -15.67 9.37
C ALA A 389 13.91 -17.03 8.64
N ASN A 390 12.82 -17.40 7.98
CA ASN A 390 12.73 -18.60 7.15
C ASN A 390 13.72 -18.52 5.95
N LEU A 391 13.77 -17.38 5.22
CA LEU A 391 14.71 -17.20 4.11
C LEU A 391 16.19 -17.27 4.53
N LYS A 392 16.51 -16.89 5.75
CA LYS A 392 17.87 -17.06 6.30
C LYS A 392 18.21 -18.52 6.62
N ASN A 393 17.18 -19.38 6.71
CA ASN A 393 17.32 -20.78 7.08
C ASN A 393 17.71 -21.63 5.88
N LYS A 394 19.01 -21.77 5.64
CA LYS A 394 19.55 -22.63 4.57
C LYS A 394 19.18 -24.11 4.79
N GLY A 395 18.99 -24.53 6.02
CA GLY A 395 18.63 -25.92 6.35
C GLY A 395 17.29 -26.38 5.80
N LEU A 396 16.31 -25.46 5.58
CA LEU A 396 15.03 -25.82 4.96
C LEU A 396 15.18 -26.20 3.49
N VAL A 397 16.07 -25.55 2.76
CA VAL A 397 16.36 -25.88 1.36
C VAL A 397 17.06 -27.24 1.26
N GLU A 398 18.00 -27.49 2.17
CA GLU A 398 18.71 -28.80 2.26
C GLU A 398 17.74 -29.91 2.66
N LEU A 399 16.81 -29.63 3.55
CA LEU A 399 15.78 -30.58 4.00
C LEU A 399 14.86 -30.99 2.87
N ALA A 400 14.35 -30.03 2.09
CA ALA A 400 13.52 -30.29 0.92
C ALA A 400 14.26 -31.12 -0.14
N ALA A 401 15.54 -30.82 -0.39
CA ALA A 401 16.36 -31.60 -1.32
C ALA A 401 16.57 -33.05 -0.83
N LEU A 402 16.79 -33.26 0.46
CA LEU A 402 16.94 -34.59 1.05
C LEU A 402 15.61 -35.38 1.09
N GLU A 403 14.47 -34.68 1.27
CA GLU A 403 13.13 -35.29 1.18
C GLU A 403 12.82 -35.74 -0.25
N GLU A 404 13.26 -35.05 -1.27
CA GLU A 404 13.15 -35.49 -2.67
C GLU A 404 14.11 -36.65 -2.95
N GLU A 405 15.35 -36.59 -2.45
CA GLU A 405 16.34 -37.65 -2.60
C GLU A 405 15.88 -38.96 -1.96
N ILE A 406 15.23 -38.94 -0.78
CA ILE A 406 14.73 -40.11 -0.11
C ILE A 406 13.61 -40.82 -0.88
N GLU A 407 12.73 -40.04 -1.55
CA GLU A 407 11.70 -40.61 -2.42
C GLU A 407 12.31 -41.38 -3.59
N ILE A 408 13.31 -40.76 -4.24
CA ILE A 408 14.05 -41.41 -5.34
C ILE A 408 14.74 -42.71 -4.88
N VAL A 409 15.34 -42.71 -3.68
CA VAL A 409 16.00 -43.90 -3.11
C VAL A 409 14.98 -44.97 -2.77
N ARG A 410 13.81 -44.60 -2.26
CA ARG A 410 12.71 -45.53 -1.99
C ARG A 410 12.20 -46.19 -3.26
N GLU A 411 11.96 -45.45 -4.32
CA GLU A 411 11.56 -46.00 -5.62
C GLU A 411 12.60 -46.97 -6.17
N LYS A 412 13.89 -46.63 -6.09
CA LYS A 412 15.00 -47.50 -6.52
C LYS A 412 15.06 -48.81 -5.69
N LYS A 413 14.83 -48.70 -4.38
CA LYS A 413 14.76 -49.86 -3.47
C LYS A 413 13.62 -50.79 -3.83
N GLU A 414 12.40 -50.24 -4.06
CA GLU A 414 11.24 -51.05 -4.45
C GLU A 414 11.46 -51.72 -5.81
N PHE A 415 11.99 -50.98 -6.78
CA PHE A 415 12.33 -51.54 -8.09
C PHE A 415 13.36 -52.68 -8.01
N ALA A 416 14.41 -52.57 -7.19
CA ALA A 416 15.40 -53.63 -6.96
C ALA A 416 14.77 -54.82 -6.28
N ALA A 417 13.88 -54.62 -5.32
CA ALA A 417 13.16 -55.69 -4.64
C ALA A 417 12.21 -56.48 -5.57
N GLU A 418 11.49 -55.78 -6.45
CA GLU A 418 10.61 -56.40 -7.46
C GLU A 418 11.41 -57.29 -8.47
N HIS A 419 12.65 -56.91 -8.77
CA HIS A 419 13.52 -57.65 -9.67
C HIS A 419 14.38 -58.71 -8.94
N ASN A 420 14.12 -58.99 -7.65
CA ASN A 420 14.85 -59.95 -6.79
C ASN A 420 16.36 -59.66 -6.64
N ASP A 421 16.77 -58.37 -6.85
CA ASP A 421 18.14 -57.93 -6.61
C ASP A 421 18.30 -57.47 -5.15
N TYR A 422 18.36 -58.44 -4.24
CA TYR A 422 18.37 -58.16 -2.79
C TYR A 422 19.66 -57.46 -2.30
N GLU A 423 20.75 -57.58 -3.06
CA GLU A 423 22.02 -56.92 -2.72
C GLU A 423 21.90 -55.41 -2.90
N LYS A 424 21.40 -54.95 -4.05
CA LYS A 424 21.14 -53.51 -4.28
C LYS A 424 20.00 -52.98 -3.43
N ALA A 425 18.96 -53.76 -3.17
CA ALA A 425 17.89 -53.37 -2.26
C ALA A 425 18.42 -53.09 -0.84
N ALA A 426 19.43 -53.87 -0.37
CA ALA A 426 20.10 -53.66 0.91
C ALA A 426 20.97 -52.39 0.91
N GLU A 427 21.70 -52.11 -0.19
CA GLU A 427 22.46 -50.86 -0.37
C GLU A 427 21.54 -49.62 -0.32
N TYR A 428 20.45 -49.59 -1.09
CA TYR A 428 19.48 -48.53 -1.06
C TYR A 428 18.80 -48.36 0.30
N LYS A 429 18.64 -49.45 1.08
CA LYS A 429 18.13 -49.35 2.45
C LYS A 429 19.13 -48.69 3.38
N ALA A 430 20.43 -48.93 3.21
CA ALA A 430 21.46 -48.27 3.98
C ALA A 430 21.52 -46.75 3.64
N ASP A 431 21.38 -46.40 2.34
CA ASP A 431 21.33 -45.02 1.91
C ASP A 431 20.08 -44.30 2.46
N GLU A 432 18.89 -44.96 2.43
CA GLU A 432 17.67 -44.45 3.04
C GLU A 432 17.87 -44.08 4.52
N LEU A 433 18.52 -44.97 5.29
CA LEU A 433 18.77 -44.74 6.71
C LEU A 433 19.76 -43.58 6.94
N MET A 434 20.80 -43.47 6.11
CA MET A 434 21.73 -42.34 6.18
C MET A 434 21.08 -40.99 5.86
N ILE A 435 20.20 -40.96 4.86
CA ILE A 435 19.43 -39.74 4.51
C ILE A 435 18.48 -39.36 5.63
N LEU A 436 17.77 -40.36 6.21
CA LEU A 436 16.87 -40.14 7.36
C LEU A 436 17.60 -39.56 8.58
N ASP A 437 18.81 -40.06 8.90
CA ASP A 437 19.63 -39.51 10.01
C ASP A 437 20.06 -38.04 9.73
N LYS A 438 20.38 -37.73 8.48
CA LYS A 438 20.68 -36.35 8.07
C LYS A 438 19.44 -35.46 8.19
N ILE A 439 18.28 -35.90 7.69
CA ILE A 439 17.02 -35.21 7.79
C ILE A 439 16.68 -34.92 9.26
N GLU A 440 16.83 -35.92 10.15
CA GLU A 440 16.54 -35.71 11.58
C GLU A 440 17.47 -34.70 12.25
N LYS A 441 18.76 -34.66 11.87
CA LYS A 441 19.72 -33.69 12.38
C LYS A 441 19.38 -32.29 11.90
N ILE A 442 19.16 -32.10 10.60
CA ILE A 442 18.81 -30.82 10.03
C ILE A 442 17.46 -30.33 10.59
N ARG A 443 16.47 -31.22 10.74
CA ARG A 443 15.18 -30.88 11.32
C ARG A 443 15.30 -30.36 12.75
N LYS A 444 16.14 -30.97 13.59
CA LYS A 444 16.41 -30.47 14.95
C LYS A 444 17.11 -29.13 14.98
N GLU A 445 17.93 -28.83 13.99
CA GLU A 445 18.60 -27.53 13.86
C GLU A 445 17.65 -26.46 13.32
N THR A 446 16.78 -26.81 12.39
CA THR A 446 15.81 -25.90 11.74
C THR A 446 14.58 -25.60 12.60
N GLU A 447 14.13 -26.51 13.46
CA GLU A 447 12.99 -26.33 14.36
C GLU A 447 13.22 -25.29 15.48
N ASN A 448 14.45 -24.81 15.69
CA ASN A 448 14.82 -23.91 16.77
C ASN A 448 15.18 -22.49 16.30
N ILE A 449 14.77 -22.09 15.12
CA ILE A 449 15.00 -20.70 14.68
C ILE A 449 14.03 -19.77 15.38
N GLU A 450 14.57 -18.84 16.16
CA GLU A 450 13.80 -17.82 16.84
C GLU A 450 13.85 -16.50 16.07
N ILE A 451 12.70 -15.84 15.93
CA ILE A 451 12.66 -14.44 15.46
C ILE A 451 13.25 -13.58 16.55
N THR A 452 14.12 -12.66 16.16
CA THR A 452 14.75 -11.70 17.07
C THR A 452 14.06 -10.33 17.02
N VAL A 453 14.26 -9.52 18.07
CA VAL A 453 13.81 -8.12 18.09
C VAL A 453 14.48 -7.33 16.95
N GLU A 454 15.68 -7.72 16.53
CA GLU A 454 16.39 -7.11 15.41
C GLU A 454 15.73 -7.41 14.06
N ASP A 455 15.12 -8.60 13.87
CA ASP A 455 14.37 -8.91 12.67
C ASP A 455 13.10 -8.05 12.58
N ILE A 456 12.39 -7.84 13.68
CA ILE A 456 11.26 -6.90 13.77
C ILE A 456 11.71 -5.47 13.43
N ALA A 457 12.80 -5.03 14.04
CA ALA A 457 13.33 -3.69 13.79
C ALA A 457 13.72 -3.49 12.32
N TYR A 458 14.33 -4.51 11.70
CA TYR A 458 14.70 -4.48 10.29
C TYR A 458 13.49 -4.37 9.34
N VAL A 459 12.42 -5.12 9.61
CA VAL A 459 11.20 -5.05 8.81
C VAL A 459 10.61 -3.63 8.87
N ILE A 460 10.50 -3.08 10.07
CA ILE A 460 9.99 -1.73 10.27
C ILE A 460 10.90 -0.69 9.61
N GLU A 461 12.22 -0.87 9.69
CA GLU A 461 13.20 -0.03 9.00
C GLU A 461 13.03 -0.08 7.48
N THR A 462 12.79 -1.25 6.92
CA THR A 462 12.56 -1.44 5.48
C THR A 462 11.28 -0.72 5.03
N TRP A 463 10.20 -0.79 5.81
CA TRP A 463 8.93 -0.13 5.48
C TRP A 463 8.96 1.38 5.64
N THR A 464 9.57 1.83 6.74
CA THR A 464 9.54 3.24 7.13
C THR A 464 10.79 4.01 6.71
N ARG A 465 11.84 3.30 6.29
CA ARG A 465 13.20 3.81 6.03
C ARG A 465 13.83 4.50 7.24
N ILE A 466 13.45 4.06 8.45
CA ILE A 466 13.93 4.61 9.70
C ILE A 466 14.84 3.57 10.35
N PRO A 467 16.05 3.90 10.75
CA PRO A 467 16.85 3.04 11.61
C PRO A 467 16.14 2.88 12.97
N VAL A 468 15.42 1.76 13.13
CA VAL A 468 14.63 1.45 14.33
C VAL A 468 15.46 0.70 15.36
N GLN A 469 16.57 0.11 14.96
CA GLN A 469 17.51 -0.53 15.87
C GLN A 469 17.84 0.46 17.00
N LYS A 470 17.84 -0.02 18.24
CA LYS A 470 18.25 0.80 19.43
C LYS A 470 19.35 1.70 18.97
N ILE A 471 19.31 3.01 19.35
CA ILE A 471 20.41 3.95 19.14
C ILE A 471 21.67 3.15 19.36
N THR A 472 22.23 2.62 18.27
CA THR A 472 23.42 1.79 18.34
C THR A 472 24.49 2.69 18.94
N GLU A 473 25.50 2.13 19.56
CA GLU A 473 26.63 2.95 20.03
C GLU A 473 27.15 3.86 18.92
N GLU A 474 26.98 3.44 17.65
CA GLU A 474 27.31 4.24 16.48
C GLU A 474 26.39 5.44 16.27
N GLU A 475 25.08 5.30 16.46
CA GLU A 475 24.14 6.43 16.36
C GLU A 475 24.30 7.41 17.51
N ALA A 476 24.55 6.90 18.72
CA ALA A 476 24.91 7.75 19.85
C ALA A 476 26.18 8.53 19.56
N LYS A 477 27.21 7.89 18.97
CA LYS A 477 28.45 8.57 18.52
C LYS A 477 28.15 9.57 17.42
N LYS A 478 27.29 9.25 16.44
CA LYS A 478 26.85 10.19 15.38
C LYS A 478 26.19 11.42 15.96
N LEU A 479 25.27 11.26 16.93
CA LEU A 479 24.60 12.37 17.59
C LEU A 479 25.54 13.19 18.48
N LEU A 480 26.50 12.56 19.15
CA LEU A 480 27.52 13.27 19.93
C LEU A 480 28.42 14.13 19.04
N ASN A 481 28.80 13.62 17.87
CA ASN A 481 29.66 14.29 16.88
C ASN A 481 28.88 15.10 15.84
N LEU A 482 27.54 15.30 16.04
CA LEU A 482 26.68 16.01 15.09
C LEU A 482 27.21 17.41 14.75
N GLU A 483 27.74 18.12 15.72
CA GLU A 483 28.31 19.46 15.57
C GLU A 483 29.51 19.47 14.61
N GLU A 484 30.50 18.58 14.81
CA GLU A 484 31.65 18.45 13.94
C GLU A 484 31.27 18.01 12.51
N ARG A 485 30.31 17.12 12.40
CA ARG A 485 29.82 16.63 11.10
C ARG A 485 29.10 17.73 10.33
N MET A 486 28.28 18.55 11.00
CA MET A 486 27.65 19.70 10.37
C MET A 486 28.68 20.74 9.91
N HIS A 487 29.74 20.99 10.68
CA HIS A 487 30.80 21.92 10.29
C HIS A 487 31.65 21.49 9.08
N ARG A 488 31.57 20.24 8.66
CA ARG A 488 32.21 19.81 7.40
C ARG A 488 31.57 20.43 6.15
N ARG A 489 30.26 20.76 6.23
CA ARG A 489 29.50 21.35 5.11
C ARG A 489 29.06 22.79 5.38
N VAL A 490 28.78 23.12 6.64
CA VAL A 490 28.36 24.47 7.06
C VAL A 490 29.55 25.19 7.68
N ILE A 491 30.07 26.15 6.96
CA ILE A 491 31.23 26.97 7.40
C ILE A 491 30.74 28.13 8.27
N GLY A 492 31.47 28.38 9.37
CA GLY A 492 31.10 29.39 10.35
C GLY A 492 29.88 28.97 11.19
N GLN A 493 29.17 29.94 11.75
CA GLN A 493 27.94 29.76 12.52
C GLN A 493 28.09 28.87 13.78
N GLU A 494 29.26 28.85 14.40
CA GLU A 494 29.62 27.91 15.49
C GLU A 494 28.60 27.88 16.63
N LYS A 495 28.17 29.06 17.13
CA LYS A 495 27.19 29.18 18.22
C LYS A 495 25.82 28.64 17.81
N GLY A 496 25.40 28.92 16.57
CA GLY A 496 24.12 28.48 16.03
C GLY A 496 24.05 26.96 15.89
N ILE A 497 25.09 26.35 15.31
CA ILE A 497 25.18 24.90 15.11
C ILE A 497 25.30 24.17 16.45
N SER A 498 26.07 24.71 17.41
CA SER A 498 26.19 24.15 18.74
C SER A 498 24.83 24.11 19.47
N SER A 499 24.06 25.22 19.44
CA SER A 499 22.72 25.30 20.03
C SER A 499 21.73 24.32 19.36
N LEU A 500 21.76 24.22 18.01
CA LEU A 500 21.00 23.27 17.23
C LEU A 500 21.30 21.83 17.67
N ALA A 501 22.61 21.45 17.68
CA ALA A 501 23.04 20.11 18.04
C ALA A 501 22.64 19.72 19.49
N LYS A 502 22.75 20.66 20.45
CA LYS A 502 22.30 20.44 21.83
C LYS A 502 20.82 20.16 21.91
N THR A 503 20.01 20.92 21.18
CA THR A 503 18.53 20.77 21.20
C THR A 503 18.10 19.47 20.53
N ILE A 504 18.73 19.08 19.42
CA ILE A 504 18.52 17.78 18.77
C ILE A 504 18.89 16.63 19.70
N ARG A 505 20.08 16.67 20.34
CA ARG A 505 20.50 15.66 21.32
C ARG A 505 19.49 15.51 22.44
N ARG A 506 19.02 16.63 23.02
CA ARG A 506 18.00 16.64 24.08
C ARG A 506 16.69 15.98 23.63
N ASN A 507 16.24 16.24 22.39
CA ASN A 507 15.01 15.65 21.87
C ASN A 507 15.14 14.16 21.55
N ARG A 508 16.29 13.72 21.04
CA ARG A 508 16.54 12.31 20.70
C ARG A 508 16.89 11.43 21.91
N SER A 509 17.38 12.00 23.00
CA SER A 509 17.75 11.25 24.22
C SER A 509 16.59 10.66 25.02
N GLY A 510 15.32 10.93 24.63
CA GLY A 510 14.13 10.35 25.27
C GLY A 510 13.74 10.98 26.61
N PHE A 511 14.45 12.02 27.08
CA PHE A 511 14.11 12.71 28.34
C PHE A 511 12.80 13.53 28.27
N ARG A 512 12.24 13.70 27.09
CA ARG A 512 10.97 14.42 26.88
C ARG A 512 9.78 13.46 26.95
N LYS A 513 8.85 13.68 27.88
CA LYS A 513 7.59 12.91 27.98
C LYS A 513 6.58 13.25 26.87
N LEU A 514 6.63 14.46 26.33
CA LEU A 514 5.70 14.94 25.30
C LEU A 514 6.23 14.61 23.92
N LYS A 515 5.41 13.90 23.13
CA LYS A 515 5.66 13.59 21.72
C LYS A 515 5.39 14.84 20.88
N LYS A 516 6.39 15.73 20.71
CA LYS A 516 6.30 16.91 19.87
C LYS A 516 7.59 17.10 19.03
N PRO A 517 7.47 17.72 17.83
CA PRO A 517 8.63 17.93 16.96
C PRO A 517 9.65 18.86 17.60
N ALA A 518 10.93 18.68 17.24
CA ALA A 518 11.95 19.67 17.51
C ALA A 518 11.73 20.89 16.61
N SER A 519 11.74 22.10 17.17
CA SER A 519 11.37 23.29 16.45
C SER A 519 12.40 24.41 16.58
N PHE A 520 12.73 25.03 15.45
CA PHE A 520 13.77 26.06 15.35
C PHE A 520 13.29 27.24 14.52
N ILE A 521 13.73 28.45 14.91
CA ILE A 521 13.67 29.63 14.02
C ILE A 521 15.10 30.04 13.68
N PHE A 522 15.47 29.98 12.41
CA PHE A 522 16.76 30.43 11.88
C PHE A 522 16.63 31.89 11.41
N VAL A 523 17.27 32.80 12.10
CA VAL A 523 17.22 34.23 11.79
C VAL A 523 18.58 34.72 11.34
N GLY A 524 18.62 35.48 10.26
CA GLY A 524 19.89 36.00 9.75
C GLY A 524 19.76 36.57 8.34
N PRO A 525 20.80 37.27 7.84
CA PRO A 525 20.82 37.82 6.48
C PRO A 525 20.65 36.75 5.40
N THR A 526 20.40 37.16 4.18
CA THR A 526 20.33 36.22 3.05
C THR A 526 21.73 35.69 2.73
N GLY A 527 21.85 34.40 2.36
CA GLY A 527 23.10 33.79 1.88
C GLY A 527 24.14 33.49 2.96
N VAL A 528 23.76 33.37 4.26
CA VAL A 528 24.65 33.00 5.37
C VAL A 528 24.62 31.51 5.72
N GLY A 529 23.91 30.68 4.95
CA GLY A 529 23.91 29.23 5.13
C GLY A 529 22.69 28.65 5.85
N LYS A 530 21.60 29.41 6.08
CA LYS A 530 20.38 28.91 6.77
C LYS A 530 19.82 27.64 6.11
N THR A 531 19.55 27.68 4.80
CA THR A 531 18.99 26.53 4.05
C THR A 531 19.99 25.39 3.95
N GLU A 532 21.29 25.67 3.80
CA GLU A 532 22.33 24.63 3.77
C GLU A 532 22.45 23.90 5.10
N SER A 533 22.32 24.62 6.22
CA SER A 533 22.28 24.01 7.55
C SER A 533 21.09 23.03 7.70
N VAL A 534 19.94 23.35 7.10
CA VAL A 534 18.76 22.44 7.12
C VAL A 534 18.99 21.22 6.26
N ARG A 535 19.57 21.39 5.06
CA ARG A 535 19.90 20.28 4.16
C ARG A 535 20.93 19.34 4.82
N THR A 536 21.98 19.91 5.39
CA THR A 536 23.00 19.15 6.13
C THR A 536 22.37 18.42 7.32
N LEU A 537 21.49 19.06 8.07
CA LEU A 537 20.78 18.45 9.19
C LEU A 537 19.92 17.26 8.73
N ALA A 538 19.22 17.38 7.61
CA ALA A 538 18.42 16.27 7.04
C ALA A 538 19.32 15.07 6.68
N HIS A 539 20.43 15.32 6.01
CA HIS A 539 21.41 14.28 5.68
C HIS A 539 22.01 13.63 6.94
N GLU A 540 22.39 14.41 7.95
CA GLU A 540 23.02 13.88 9.16
C GLU A 540 22.06 13.09 10.07
N LEU A 541 20.78 13.48 10.11
CA LEU A 541 19.77 12.83 10.95
C LEU A 541 19.07 11.65 10.26
N PHE A 542 18.88 11.73 8.94
CA PHE A 542 18.05 10.79 8.20
C PHE A 542 18.78 10.08 7.06
N GLY A 543 20.06 10.40 6.83
CA GLY A 543 20.93 9.74 5.83
C GLY A 543 20.67 10.19 4.39
N ASP A 544 19.69 11.05 4.15
CA ASP A 544 19.28 11.51 2.83
C ASP A 544 18.98 13.02 2.83
N GLU A 545 19.45 13.74 1.84
CA GLU A 545 19.12 15.17 1.66
C GLU A 545 17.66 15.36 1.24
N ASP A 546 17.08 14.39 0.53
CA ASP A 546 15.68 14.38 0.11
C ASP A 546 14.69 14.13 1.26
N ALA A 547 15.20 13.83 2.46
CA ALA A 547 14.39 13.83 3.68
C ALA A 547 14.01 15.25 4.15
N MET A 548 14.18 16.27 3.30
CA MET A 548 13.77 17.66 3.55
C MET A 548 12.50 18.00 2.79
N ILE A 549 11.47 18.43 3.51
CA ILE A 549 10.22 18.99 2.96
C ILE A 549 10.32 20.50 2.98
N ARG A 550 10.58 21.13 1.84
CA ARG A 550 10.62 22.60 1.72
C ARG A 550 9.27 23.17 1.32
N ILE A 551 8.84 24.20 2.04
CA ILE A 551 7.63 24.99 1.77
C ILE A 551 8.00 26.47 1.86
N ASP A 552 7.79 27.21 0.80
CA ASP A 552 8.00 28.65 0.74
C ASP A 552 6.74 29.39 1.21
N MET A 553 6.85 30.13 2.30
CA MET A 553 5.71 30.82 2.88
C MET A 553 5.26 32.03 2.07
N SER A 554 6.04 32.48 1.08
CA SER A 554 5.61 33.51 0.11
C SER A 554 4.42 33.04 -0.73
N GLU A 555 4.23 31.73 -0.91
CA GLU A 555 3.08 31.16 -1.62
C GLU A 555 1.80 31.10 -0.75
N TYR A 556 1.94 31.32 0.56
CA TYR A 556 0.88 31.16 1.57
C TYR A 556 0.56 32.49 2.29
N MET A 557 0.61 33.59 1.57
CA MET A 557 0.30 34.92 2.08
C MET A 557 -1.20 35.19 2.20
N GLU A 558 -2.01 34.49 1.40
CA GLU A 558 -3.46 34.67 1.36
C GLU A 558 -4.21 33.55 2.06
N LYS A 559 -5.35 33.87 2.68
CA LYS A 559 -6.14 32.91 3.46
C LYS A 559 -6.53 31.64 2.69
N HIS A 560 -6.89 31.79 1.41
CA HIS A 560 -7.29 30.64 0.59
C HIS A 560 -6.12 29.71 0.25
N THR A 561 -4.88 30.20 0.26
CA THR A 561 -3.71 29.34 0.00
C THR A 561 -3.34 28.48 1.21
N VAL A 562 -3.68 28.91 2.44
CA VAL A 562 -3.46 28.13 3.65
C VAL A 562 -4.22 26.80 3.61
N SER A 563 -5.43 26.79 3.00
CA SER A 563 -6.20 25.57 2.80
C SER A 563 -5.48 24.52 1.97
N LYS A 564 -4.52 24.89 1.13
CA LYS A 564 -3.70 23.91 0.40
C LYS A 564 -2.76 23.11 1.30
N LEU A 565 -2.36 23.68 2.47
CA LEU A 565 -1.49 22.98 3.42
C LEU A 565 -2.21 21.84 4.18
N ILE A 566 -3.50 22.08 4.51
CA ILE A 566 -4.30 21.19 5.38
C ILE A 566 -5.36 20.43 4.57
N GLY A 567 -5.65 20.87 3.34
CA GLY A 567 -6.74 20.39 2.49
C GLY A 567 -7.87 21.42 2.35
N ALA A 568 -8.64 21.33 1.28
CA ALA A 568 -9.79 22.19 1.07
C ALA A 568 -10.96 21.78 1.99
N PRO A 569 -11.77 22.73 2.50
CA PRO A 569 -12.95 22.40 3.27
C PRO A 569 -14.02 21.72 2.39
N PRO A 570 -14.95 20.94 2.99
CA PRO A 570 -16.02 20.27 2.26
C PRO A 570 -16.81 21.23 1.37
N GLY A 571 -17.01 20.85 0.10
CA GLY A 571 -17.75 21.63 -0.88
C GLY A 571 -16.90 22.55 -1.77
N TYR A 572 -15.59 22.61 -1.57
CA TYR A 572 -14.69 23.35 -2.46
C TYR A 572 -13.98 22.41 -3.43
N VAL A 573 -13.60 22.93 -4.61
CA VAL A 573 -12.82 22.20 -5.60
C VAL A 573 -11.48 21.78 -5.00
N GLY A 574 -11.16 20.47 -5.11
CA GLY A 574 -9.93 19.90 -4.53
C GLY A 574 -10.10 19.31 -3.12
N TYR A 575 -11.32 19.16 -2.60
CA TYR A 575 -11.57 18.49 -1.31
C TYR A 575 -11.04 17.06 -1.24
N ASP A 576 -11.10 16.32 -2.35
CA ASP A 576 -10.59 14.93 -2.43
C ASP A 576 -9.04 14.87 -2.43
N GLN A 577 -8.37 16.00 -2.62
CA GLN A 577 -6.93 16.12 -2.52
C GLN A 577 -6.56 16.49 -1.08
N GLY A 578 -5.84 15.62 -0.39
CA GLY A 578 -5.30 15.90 0.95
C GLY A 578 -4.41 17.16 0.95
N GLY A 579 -4.15 17.71 2.14
CA GLY A 579 -3.30 18.89 2.27
C GLY A 579 -1.84 18.59 1.87
N GLN A 580 -1.20 19.57 1.21
CA GLN A 580 0.18 19.39 0.73
C GLN A 580 1.19 19.10 1.84
N LEU A 581 1.06 19.76 3.00
CA LEU A 581 1.93 19.51 4.15
C LEU A 581 1.60 18.14 4.79
N THR A 582 0.31 17.90 5.06
CA THR A 582 -0.14 16.67 5.73
C THR A 582 0.17 15.43 4.91
N GLU A 583 -0.04 15.45 3.60
CA GLU A 583 0.30 14.34 2.71
C GLU A 583 1.81 14.09 2.60
N LYS A 584 2.63 15.16 2.48
CA LYS A 584 4.08 15.02 2.43
C LYS A 584 4.63 14.41 3.72
N VAL A 585 4.13 14.85 4.88
CA VAL A 585 4.56 14.32 6.19
C VAL A 585 4.05 12.90 6.40
N ARG A 586 2.84 12.57 5.97
CA ARG A 586 2.32 11.20 6.02
C ARG A 586 3.17 10.24 5.22
N ARG A 587 3.66 10.67 4.03
CA ARG A 587 4.55 9.84 3.18
C ARG A 587 5.99 9.79 3.68
N LYS A 588 6.47 10.88 4.33
CA LYS A 588 7.82 10.99 4.89
C LYS A 588 7.75 11.47 6.34
N PRO A 589 7.34 10.62 7.30
CA PRO A 589 7.16 11.01 8.69
C PRO A 589 8.48 11.35 9.40
N TYR A 590 9.61 10.97 8.81
CA TYR A 590 10.97 11.28 9.26
C TYR A 590 11.60 12.26 8.28
N SER A 591 11.38 13.52 8.53
CA SER A 591 11.84 14.58 7.64
C SER A 591 12.14 15.86 8.40
N VAL A 592 12.96 16.71 7.79
CA VAL A 592 13.12 18.10 8.21
C VAL A 592 12.16 18.95 7.41
N ILE A 593 11.23 19.61 8.07
CA ILE A 593 10.28 20.53 7.44
C ILE A 593 10.89 21.91 7.48
N LEU A 594 11.22 22.46 6.31
CA LEU A 594 11.71 23.82 6.15
C LEU A 594 10.57 24.73 5.71
N LEU A 595 10.16 25.66 6.58
CA LEU A 595 9.25 26.75 6.28
C LEU A 595 10.09 28.00 5.99
N ASP A 596 10.24 28.31 4.71
CA ASP A 596 11.11 29.43 4.29
C ASP A 596 10.34 30.75 4.32
N GLU A 597 10.98 31.83 4.79
CA GLU A 597 10.39 33.18 4.90
C GLU A 597 9.08 33.23 5.71
N ILE A 598 9.11 32.66 6.93
CA ILE A 598 7.93 32.50 7.81
C ILE A 598 7.20 33.82 8.12
N GLU A 599 7.90 34.96 8.10
CA GLU A 599 7.33 36.31 8.30
C GLU A 599 6.32 36.71 7.22
N LYS A 600 6.33 36.03 6.06
CA LYS A 600 5.38 36.29 4.96
C LYS A 600 4.09 35.49 5.07
N ALA A 601 4.06 34.48 5.95
CA ALA A 601 2.92 33.61 6.10
C ALA A 601 1.66 34.32 6.60
N HIS A 602 0.49 33.89 6.09
CA HIS A 602 -0.80 34.36 6.62
C HIS A 602 -0.95 33.96 8.12
N PRO A 603 -1.62 34.78 8.95
CA PRO A 603 -1.84 34.50 10.38
C PRO A 603 -2.42 33.11 10.70
N ASP A 604 -3.22 32.52 9.82
CA ASP A 604 -3.80 31.19 10.01
C ASP A 604 -2.75 30.08 9.94
N VAL A 605 -1.61 30.27 9.25
CA VAL A 605 -0.48 29.34 9.27
C VAL A 605 0.10 29.22 10.68
N PHE A 606 0.20 30.32 11.43
CA PHE A 606 0.68 30.29 12.81
C PHE A 606 -0.27 29.53 13.73
N ASN A 607 -1.58 29.64 13.52
CA ASN A 607 -2.57 28.88 14.28
C ASN A 607 -2.40 27.35 14.06
N MET A 608 -2.16 26.93 12.82
CA MET A 608 -1.83 25.54 12.46
C MET A 608 -0.51 25.11 13.11
N LEU A 609 0.54 25.93 13.02
CA LEU A 609 1.84 25.63 13.63
C LEU A 609 1.76 25.52 15.15
N LEU A 610 0.95 26.35 15.81
CA LEU A 610 0.73 26.24 17.26
C LEU A 610 0.22 24.85 17.65
N GLN A 611 -0.73 24.28 16.89
CA GLN A 611 -1.24 22.94 17.13
C GLN A 611 -0.12 21.87 16.95
N ILE A 612 0.67 21.98 15.89
CA ILE A 612 1.78 21.06 15.63
C ILE A 612 2.84 21.14 16.74
N LEU A 613 3.23 22.35 17.14
CA LEU A 613 4.28 22.60 18.14
C LEU A 613 3.83 22.21 19.56
N GLU A 614 2.53 22.15 19.84
CA GLU A 614 1.99 21.79 21.15
C GLU A 614 1.64 20.32 21.23
N ASP A 615 0.78 19.86 20.34
CA ASP A 615 0.20 18.52 20.35
C ASP A 615 1.03 17.49 19.54
N GLY A 616 1.98 17.95 18.70
CA GLY A 616 2.75 17.08 17.80
C GLY A 616 1.92 16.46 16.67
N ARG A 617 0.70 16.94 16.45
CA ARG A 617 -0.23 16.41 15.46
C ARG A 617 -1.03 17.51 14.77
N LEU A 618 -1.52 17.22 13.58
CA LEU A 618 -2.42 18.09 12.83
C LEU A 618 -3.52 17.25 12.21
N THR A 619 -4.77 17.64 12.39
CA THR A 619 -5.91 17.02 11.72
C THR A 619 -6.20 17.77 10.44
N ASP A 620 -6.22 17.05 9.31
CA ASP A 620 -6.56 17.62 8.01
C ASP A 620 -8.08 17.87 7.87
N ASN A 621 -8.47 18.53 6.79
CA ASN A 621 -9.88 18.82 6.53
C ASN A 621 -10.72 17.57 6.16
N GLN A 622 -10.09 16.43 5.91
CA GLN A 622 -10.73 15.12 5.75
C GLN A 622 -10.96 14.41 7.10
N GLY A 623 -10.47 15.00 8.19
CA GLY A 623 -10.55 14.39 9.53
C GLY A 623 -9.41 13.43 9.86
N LYS A 624 -8.42 13.28 8.97
CA LYS A 624 -7.24 12.42 9.20
C LYS A 624 -6.22 13.13 10.07
N THR A 625 -5.77 12.48 11.12
CA THR A 625 -4.73 13.01 12.02
C THR A 625 -3.35 12.59 11.53
N VAL A 626 -2.46 13.57 11.32
CA VAL A 626 -1.07 13.38 10.92
C VAL A 626 -0.16 13.73 12.07
N HIS A 627 0.77 12.84 12.41
CA HIS A 627 1.74 13.00 13.50
C HIS A 627 3.03 13.64 12.99
N PHE A 628 3.52 14.64 13.76
CA PHE A 628 4.74 15.39 13.48
C PHE A 628 5.85 15.14 14.51
N ASP A 629 5.61 14.29 15.49
CA ASP A 629 6.51 14.01 16.62
C ASP A 629 7.91 13.52 16.21
N ASN A 630 8.01 12.91 15.05
CA ASN A 630 9.26 12.43 14.48
C ASN A 630 9.91 13.41 13.47
N THR A 631 9.28 14.55 13.20
CA THR A 631 9.84 15.58 12.29
C THR A 631 10.68 16.59 13.06
N VAL A 632 11.52 17.31 12.31
CA VAL A 632 12.21 18.52 12.79
C VAL A 632 11.67 19.71 12.01
N ILE A 633 11.13 20.70 12.68
CA ILE A 633 10.57 21.89 12.04
C ILE A 633 11.58 23.03 12.14
N VAL A 634 12.00 23.54 10.99
CA VAL A 634 12.88 24.69 10.88
C VAL A 634 12.16 25.80 10.09
N MET A 635 12.07 26.94 10.69
CA MET A 635 11.49 28.15 10.10
C MET A 635 12.61 29.14 9.82
N THR A 636 12.72 29.68 8.60
CA THR A 636 13.70 30.73 8.33
C THR A 636 13.06 32.10 8.33
N SER A 637 13.79 33.11 8.79
CA SER A 637 13.34 34.50 8.78
C SER A 637 14.50 35.44 8.53
N ASN A 638 14.19 36.57 7.87
CA ASN A 638 15.11 37.69 7.66
C ASN A 638 14.81 38.90 8.58
N VAL A 639 13.85 38.74 9.50
CA VAL A 639 13.43 39.81 10.42
C VAL A 639 14.59 40.23 11.30
N GLY A 640 14.79 41.58 11.42
CA GLY A 640 15.81 42.16 12.29
C GLY A 640 17.22 42.24 11.72
N THR A 641 17.43 41.82 10.48
CA THR A 641 18.78 41.79 9.86
C THR A 641 19.10 43.06 9.04
N GLU A 642 18.14 43.92 8.77
CA GLU A 642 18.32 45.16 7.94
C GLU A 642 18.90 46.34 8.71
N ALA A 643 19.02 46.27 10.02
CA ALA A 643 19.47 47.38 10.83
C ALA A 643 21.00 47.47 10.88
N LYS A 644 21.62 48.27 10.01
CA LYS A 644 23.01 48.77 10.21
C LYS A 644 23.11 49.43 11.57
N SER A 645 23.81 48.75 12.51
CA SER A 645 24.03 49.31 13.83
C SER A 645 25.11 50.37 13.81
N HIS A 646 24.70 51.63 13.79
CA HIS A 646 25.50 52.71 14.32
C HIS A 646 25.09 52.93 15.78
N ASN A 647 25.54 52.08 16.69
CA ASN A 647 25.59 52.41 18.10
C ASN A 647 26.73 51.67 18.76
N ILE A 648 27.76 52.38 18.99
CA ILE A 648 28.89 52.05 19.84
C ILE A 648 28.41 52.14 21.30
N GLY A 649 28.11 50.98 21.89
CA GLY A 649 27.94 50.83 23.32
C GLY A 649 28.97 49.83 23.82
N PHE A 650 29.84 50.25 24.71
CA PHE A 650 30.88 49.46 25.34
C PHE A 650 30.27 48.29 26.16
N ASN A 651 30.84 47.05 26.02
CA ASN A 651 30.70 45.89 26.93
C ASN A 651 29.71 44.74 26.62
N GLN A 652 29.27 44.53 25.37
CA GLN A 652 28.73 43.22 25.04
C GLN A 652 29.47 42.63 23.83
N SER A 653 29.68 41.29 23.78
CA SER A 653 30.19 40.62 22.59
C SER A 653 29.25 40.96 21.43
N GLY A 654 29.77 41.26 20.23
CA GLY A 654 28.94 41.68 19.09
C GLY A 654 27.78 40.72 18.78
N TYR A 655 27.95 39.44 19.10
CA TYR A 655 26.92 38.40 18.94
C TYR A 655 25.75 38.58 19.93
N GLU A 656 26.00 38.80 21.23
CA GLU A 656 24.94 38.97 22.25
C GLU A 656 24.08 40.21 22.00
N ALA A 657 24.71 41.30 21.53
CA ALA A 657 23.99 42.51 21.13
C ALA A 657 23.10 42.25 19.91
N MET A 658 23.58 41.48 18.93
CA MET A 658 22.82 41.10 17.75
C MET A 658 21.65 40.17 18.13
N GLU A 659 21.90 39.17 18.96
CA GLU A 659 20.87 38.23 19.45
C GLU A 659 19.75 38.96 20.20
N SER A 660 20.09 39.89 21.08
CA SER A 660 19.11 40.71 21.82
C SER A 660 18.22 41.53 20.89
N LYS A 661 18.81 42.20 19.88
CA LYS A 661 18.05 42.93 18.87
C LYS A 661 17.15 42.06 18.01
N VAL A 662 17.67 40.90 17.58
CA VAL A 662 16.89 39.93 16.81
C VAL A 662 15.70 39.43 17.65
N ARG A 663 15.91 39.09 18.92
CA ARG A 663 14.83 38.68 19.82
C ARG A 663 13.78 39.76 20.04
N GLU A 664 14.18 41.02 20.10
CA GLU A 664 13.26 42.17 20.21
C GLU A 664 12.41 42.28 18.93
N LYS A 665 13.04 42.27 17.76
CA LYS A 665 12.35 42.34 16.46
C LYS A 665 11.44 41.17 16.19
N LEU A 666 11.82 39.98 16.63
CA LEU A 666 10.95 38.79 16.57
C LEU A 666 9.69 38.95 17.42
N LYS A 667 9.80 39.57 18.64
CA LYS A 667 8.64 39.88 19.47
C LYS A 667 7.70 40.91 18.84
N GLU A 668 8.20 41.81 18.00
CA GLU A 668 7.36 42.73 17.24
C GLU A 668 6.66 42.01 16.07
N ALA A 669 7.35 41.08 15.39
CA ALA A 669 6.86 40.40 14.21
C ALA A 669 5.92 39.21 14.50
N PHE A 670 6.15 38.51 15.60
CA PHE A 670 5.43 37.26 15.96
C PHE A 670 4.74 37.34 17.31
N ARG A 671 3.61 36.66 17.45
CA ARG A 671 2.89 36.58 18.71
C ARG A 671 3.76 35.92 19.79
N PRO A 672 3.77 36.44 21.03
CA PRO A 672 4.56 35.86 22.14
C PRO A 672 4.23 34.38 22.38
N GLU A 673 2.98 34.00 22.20
CA GLU A 673 2.50 32.62 22.32
C GLU A 673 3.22 31.67 21.37
N PHE A 674 3.43 32.07 20.12
CA PHE A 674 4.14 31.30 19.12
C PHE A 674 5.64 31.16 19.48
N LEU A 675 6.31 32.26 19.82
CA LEU A 675 7.73 32.25 20.15
C LEU A 675 8.04 31.38 21.38
N ASN A 676 7.14 31.33 22.37
CA ASN A 676 7.30 30.52 23.59
C ASN A 676 7.18 29.01 23.33
N ARG A 677 6.65 28.59 22.18
CA ARG A 677 6.51 27.16 21.81
C ARG A 677 7.63 26.63 20.95
N VAL A 678 8.43 27.53 20.40
CA VAL A 678 9.63 27.17 19.65
C VAL A 678 10.76 26.77 20.59
N ASP A 679 11.44 25.66 20.30
CA ASP A 679 12.47 25.12 21.19
C ASP A 679 13.74 25.99 21.21
N GLU A 680 14.13 26.56 20.07
CA GLU A 680 15.35 27.37 19.99
C GLU A 680 15.30 28.38 18.82
N ILE A 681 15.84 29.56 19.07
CA ILE A 681 16.04 30.61 18.07
C ILE A 681 17.53 30.69 17.76
N VAL A 682 17.89 30.33 16.54
CA VAL A 682 19.27 30.29 16.07
C VAL A 682 19.58 31.52 15.24
N VAL A 683 20.52 32.34 15.71
CA VAL A 683 20.93 33.57 15.00
C VAL A 683 22.13 33.29 14.13
N PHE A 684 22.00 33.54 12.82
CA PHE A 684 23.06 33.43 11.83
C PHE A 684 23.71 34.80 11.62
N THR A 685 25.03 34.84 11.71
CA THR A 685 25.83 36.06 11.51
C THR A 685 26.31 36.20 10.08
N GLU A 686 26.73 37.42 9.71
CA GLU A 686 27.43 37.66 8.44
C GLU A 686 28.72 36.84 8.39
N LEU A 687 29.07 36.33 7.21
CA LEU A 687 30.25 35.54 6.98
C LEU A 687 31.50 36.44 6.81
N SER A 688 32.58 36.06 7.46
CA SER A 688 33.90 36.68 7.28
C SER A 688 34.50 36.32 5.91
N LYS A 689 35.49 37.09 5.46
CA LYS A 689 36.20 36.78 4.21
C LYS A 689 36.89 35.41 4.21
N ASP A 690 37.41 34.97 5.35
CA ASP A 690 38.07 33.67 5.48
C ASP A 690 37.06 32.52 5.43
N GLU A 691 35.85 32.71 6.00
CA GLU A 691 34.76 31.74 5.89
C GLU A 691 34.22 31.66 4.46
N LEU A 692 34.13 32.79 3.74
CA LEU A 692 33.72 32.79 2.34
C LEU A 692 34.73 32.08 1.44
N LYS A 693 36.05 32.18 1.70
CA LYS A 693 37.09 31.40 1.01
C LYS A 693 36.86 29.90 1.22
N LYS A 694 36.60 29.48 2.45
CA LYS A 694 36.31 28.06 2.75
C LYS A 694 35.05 27.58 2.06
N ILE A 695 34.04 28.43 1.89
CA ILE A 695 32.81 28.09 1.12
C ILE A 695 33.15 27.92 -0.35
N ILE A 696 34.01 28.78 -0.92
CA ILE A 696 34.51 28.62 -2.29
C ILE A 696 35.25 27.29 -2.44
N ASP A 697 36.05 26.90 -1.46
CA ASP A 697 36.74 25.61 -1.47
C ASP A 697 35.78 24.44 -1.55
N LEU A 698 34.68 24.47 -0.78
CA LEU A 698 33.65 23.43 -0.83
C LEU A 698 32.96 23.38 -2.20
N MET A 699 32.63 24.56 -2.79
CA MET A 699 32.04 24.62 -4.13
C MET A 699 32.97 24.08 -5.20
N LEU A 700 34.30 24.39 -5.10
CA LEU A 700 35.29 23.88 -6.01
C LEU A 700 35.53 22.39 -5.86
N LEU A 701 35.39 21.84 -4.64
CA LEU A 701 35.41 20.41 -4.40
C LEU A 701 34.21 19.67 -5.05
N GLU A 702 33.03 20.29 -5.10
CA GLU A 702 31.88 19.75 -5.83
C GLU A 702 32.20 19.70 -7.33
N VAL A 703 32.65 20.81 -7.93
CA VAL A 703 33.04 20.88 -9.35
C VAL A 703 34.18 19.88 -9.67
N ARG A 704 35.14 19.75 -8.78
CA ARG A 704 36.24 18.76 -8.94
C ARG A 704 35.70 17.33 -8.94
N ARG A 705 34.72 17.00 -8.10
CA ARG A 705 34.10 15.68 -8.05
C ARG A 705 33.37 15.37 -9.35
N GLU A 706 32.58 16.33 -9.85
CA GLU A 706 31.85 16.19 -11.14
C GLU A 706 32.82 16.05 -12.31
N ALA A 707 33.96 16.77 -12.29
CA ALA A 707 35.01 16.63 -13.29
C ALA A 707 35.70 15.23 -13.21
N LEU A 708 35.94 14.72 -12.01
CA LEU A 708 36.50 13.39 -11.80
C LEU A 708 35.59 12.26 -12.28
N GLU A 709 34.28 12.41 -12.20
CA GLU A 709 33.32 11.47 -12.79
C GLU A 709 33.47 11.34 -14.32
N GLN A 710 34.00 12.39 -14.97
CA GLN A 710 34.37 12.40 -16.39
C GLN A 710 35.83 12.14 -16.63
N ASN A 711 36.57 11.60 -15.65
CA ASN A 711 38.00 11.36 -15.68
C ASN A 711 38.88 12.62 -15.95
N ILE A 712 38.41 13.80 -15.52
CA ILE A 712 39.13 15.06 -15.63
C ILE A 712 39.64 15.46 -14.23
N ASP A 713 40.96 15.62 -14.07
CA ASP A 713 41.54 16.12 -12.81
C ASP A 713 41.64 17.64 -12.83
N LEU A 714 41.00 18.30 -11.84
CA LEU A 714 40.92 19.74 -11.74
C LEU A 714 41.75 20.24 -10.55
N SER A 715 42.64 21.18 -10.79
CA SER A 715 43.41 21.88 -9.76
C SER A 715 43.20 23.40 -9.90
N VAL A 716 43.07 24.09 -8.76
CA VAL A 716 42.76 25.52 -8.71
C VAL A 716 43.72 26.22 -7.76
N THR A 717 44.35 27.34 -8.17
CA THR A 717 45.27 28.11 -7.33
C THR A 717 44.52 29.03 -6.34
N GLU A 718 45.19 29.46 -5.26
CA GLU A 718 44.58 30.36 -4.26
C GLU A 718 44.15 31.73 -4.85
N GLU A 719 44.88 32.24 -5.85
CA GLU A 719 44.57 33.48 -6.53
C GLU A 719 43.22 33.44 -7.25
N VAL A 720 42.82 32.29 -7.76
CA VAL A 720 41.50 32.07 -8.36
C VAL A 720 40.41 32.24 -7.33
N LYS A 721 40.59 31.73 -6.11
CA LYS A 721 39.62 31.87 -5.02
C LYS A 721 39.41 33.34 -4.63
N ASP A 722 40.53 34.08 -4.58
CA ASP A 722 40.47 35.55 -4.31
C ASP A 722 39.71 36.29 -5.41
N LEU A 723 39.95 35.93 -6.68
CA LEU A 723 39.24 36.53 -7.82
C LEU A 723 37.73 36.19 -7.80
N ILE A 724 37.36 34.92 -7.47
CA ILE A 724 35.97 34.51 -7.32
C ILE A 724 35.30 35.27 -6.18
N LEU A 725 36.00 35.47 -5.06
CA LEU A 725 35.52 36.25 -3.94
C LEU A 725 35.31 37.71 -4.33
N GLU A 726 36.23 38.34 -5.03
CA GLU A 726 36.11 39.72 -5.46
C GLU A 726 34.99 39.95 -6.43
N LYS A 727 34.78 39.07 -7.42
CA LYS A 727 33.72 39.16 -8.44
C LYS A 727 32.36 38.67 -7.96
N GLY A 728 32.30 37.79 -6.98
CA GLY A 728 31.08 37.09 -6.56
C GLY A 728 30.54 37.48 -5.19
N TYR A 729 31.28 38.26 -4.38
CA TYR A 729 30.77 38.69 -3.09
C TYR A 729 29.95 39.95 -3.18
N ASP A 730 28.72 39.89 -2.63
CA ASP A 730 27.87 41.06 -2.42
C ASP A 730 27.39 41.06 -0.96
N GLN A 731 27.62 42.16 -0.26
CA GLN A 731 27.26 42.27 1.16
C GLN A 731 25.76 42.06 1.44
N LYS A 732 24.87 42.39 0.47
CA LYS A 732 23.43 42.17 0.63
C LYS A 732 22.99 40.72 0.44
N TYR A 733 23.69 40.00 -0.44
CA TYR A 733 23.29 38.64 -0.86
C TYR A 733 24.18 37.54 -0.29
N GLY A 734 25.22 37.90 0.47
CA GLY A 734 26.14 36.98 1.13
C GLY A 734 26.88 36.03 0.17
N ALA A 735 26.90 34.76 0.50
CA ALA A 735 27.56 33.73 -0.33
C ALA A 735 26.74 33.28 -1.56
N ARG A 736 25.45 33.66 -1.68
CA ARG A 736 24.58 33.20 -2.76
C ARG A 736 25.07 33.53 -4.18
N PRO A 737 25.64 34.73 -4.48
CA PRO A 737 26.19 35.00 -5.79
C PRO A 737 27.48 34.23 -6.11
N LEU A 738 28.23 33.76 -5.11
CA LEU A 738 29.48 33.00 -5.32
C LEU A 738 29.25 31.76 -6.18
N ARG A 739 28.18 30.97 -5.93
CA ARG A 739 27.91 29.80 -6.72
C ARG A 739 27.71 30.12 -8.21
N ARG A 740 26.97 31.19 -8.51
CA ARG A 740 26.80 31.65 -9.92
C ARG A 740 28.12 32.14 -10.54
N THR A 741 28.99 32.68 -9.69
CA THR A 741 30.30 33.14 -10.16
C THR A 741 31.22 31.95 -10.43
N VAL A 742 31.23 30.93 -9.60
CA VAL A 742 31.94 29.69 -9.86
C VAL A 742 31.41 29.00 -11.11
N GLN A 743 30.09 28.87 -11.24
CA GLN A 743 29.45 28.30 -12.42
C GLN A 743 29.91 29.03 -13.71
N ARG A 744 29.72 30.34 -13.77
CA ARG A 744 30.03 31.12 -14.97
C ARG A 744 31.52 31.17 -15.29
N LEU A 745 32.42 31.20 -14.28
CA LEU A 745 33.84 31.40 -14.49
C LEU A 745 34.59 30.08 -14.66
N ILE A 746 34.06 29.00 -14.18
CA ILE A 746 34.75 27.68 -14.17
C ILE A 746 33.97 26.62 -14.91
N GLU A 747 32.71 26.33 -14.48
CA GLU A 747 31.92 25.23 -15.05
C GLU A 747 31.59 25.48 -16.52
N ASP A 748 31.09 26.68 -16.86
CA ASP A 748 30.74 27.06 -18.24
C ASP A 748 31.97 27.01 -19.16
N GLU A 749 33.14 27.49 -18.70
CA GLU A 749 34.36 27.48 -19.49
C GLU A 749 34.94 26.07 -19.68
N ILE A 750 34.89 25.22 -18.63
CA ILE A 750 35.30 23.80 -18.76
C ILE A 750 34.39 23.06 -19.73
N ALA A 751 33.06 23.29 -19.62
CA ALA A 751 32.09 22.70 -20.52
C ALA A 751 32.30 23.10 -21.98
N GLU A 752 32.64 24.40 -22.20
CA GLU A 752 32.94 24.91 -23.55
C GLU A 752 34.20 24.30 -24.12
N MET A 753 35.27 24.15 -23.31
CA MET A 753 36.50 23.49 -23.71
C MET A 753 36.30 21.99 -23.99
N PHE A 754 35.47 21.33 -23.21
CA PHE A 754 35.09 19.93 -23.44
C PHE A 754 34.36 19.75 -24.77
N LEU A 755 33.35 20.61 -25.03
CA LEU A 755 32.60 20.58 -26.31
C LEU A 755 33.46 20.92 -27.53
N LYS A 756 34.48 21.77 -27.35
CA LYS A 756 35.46 22.10 -28.42
C LYS A 756 36.52 21.02 -28.63
N GLY A 757 36.52 19.97 -27.80
CA GLY A 757 37.49 18.88 -27.87
C GLY A 757 38.91 19.27 -27.36
N ILE A 758 39.04 20.41 -26.67
CA ILE A 758 40.30 20.85 -26.07
C ILE A 758 40.59 20.04 -24.82
N VAL A 759 39.55 19.72 -24.06
CA VAL A 759 39.53 18.84 -22.89
C VAL A 759 38.90 17.52 -23.27
N THR A 760 39.60 16.43 -22.98
CA THR A 760 39.15 15.06 -23.25
C THR A 760 39.22 14.23 -21.96
N GLU A 761 38.63 13.05 -21.93
CA GLU A 761 38.79 12.12 -20.81
C GLU A 761 40.29 11.84 -20.54
N GLY A 762 40.66 11.91 -19.27
CA GLY A 762 42.07 11.77 -18.84
C GLY A 762 42.88 13.08 -18.88
N SER A 763 42.26 14.21 -19.16
CA SER A 763 42.92 15.52 -19.11
C SER A 763 43.09 16.02 -17.68
N LYS A 764 44.20 16.74 -17.42
CA LYS A 764 44.42 17.48 -16.21
C LYS A 764 44.29 18.98 -16.51
N ILE A 765 43.50 19.68 -15.76
CA ILE A 765 43.23 21.13 -15.91
C ILE A 765 43.78 21.86 -14.69
N GLU A 766 44.68 22.81 -14.91
CA GLU A 766 45.14 23.73 -13.88
C GLU A 766 44.59 25.12 -14.17
N ILE A 767 43.86 25.68 -13.19
CA ILE A 767 43.23 27.02 -13.30
C ILE A 767 44.07 28.00 -12.48
N TYR A 768 44.54 29.06 -13.11
CA TYR A 768 45.32 30.12 -12.48
C TYR A 768 44.88 31.52 -12.98
N VAL A 769 45.38 32.56 -12.32
CA VAL A 769 45.08 33.95 -12.68
C VAL A 769 46.27 34.58 -13.39
N GLU A 770 46.08 35.12 -14.58
CA GLU A 770 47.03 35.96 -15.27
C GLU A 770 46.41 37.29 -15.67
N LYS A 771 47.03 38.40 -15.28
CA LYS A 771 46.54 39.77 -15.55
C LYS A 771 45.10 40.03 -15.14
N GLY A 772 44.62 39.39 -14.04
CA GLY A 772 43.25 39.56 -13.54
C GLY A 772 42.17 38.77 -14.31
N THR A 773 42.55 37.89 -15.22
CA THR A 773 41.71 36.96 -15.95
C THR A 773 42.05 35.51 -15.63
N LEU A 774 41.06 34.63 -15.65
CA LEU A 774 41.27 33.19 -15.47
C LEU A 774 41.91 32.62 -16.73
N GLN A 775 42.91 31.78 -16.53
CA GLN A 775 43.58 30.99 -17.56
C GLN A 775 43.48 29.49 -17.20
N PHE A 776 43.30 28.69 -18.24
CA PHE A 776 43.14 27.25 -18.12
C PHE A 776 44.31 26.56 -18.84
N HIS A 777 45.14 25.89 -18.11
CA HIS A 777 46.20 25.06 -18.65
C HIS A 777 45.73 23.60 -18.71
N VAL A 778 45.68 23.04 -19.91
CA VAL A 778 45.21 21.68 -20.14
C VAL A 778 46.37 20.77 -20.49
N GLU A 779 46.69 19.81 -19.65
CA GLU A 779 47.63 18.74 -19.92
C GLU A 779 46.91 17.47 -20.30
N GLN A 780 47.14 16.93 -21.47
CA GLN A 780 46.61 15.61 -21.86
C GLN A 780 47.55 14.52 -21.30
N ILE A 781 47.06 13.76 -20.33
CA ILE A 781 47.75 12.57 -19.87
C ILE A 781 47.53 11.49 -20.94
N LYS A 782 48.52 11.26 -21.80
CA LYS A 782 48.52 10.08 -22.69
C LYS A 782 48.46 8.84 -21.79
N ALA A 783 47.38 8.04 -21.95
CA ALA A 783 47.31 6.73 -21.33
C ALA A 783 48.60 5.94 -21.68
N PRO A 784 49.25 5.29 -20.72
CA PRO A 784 50.34 4.38 -21.05
C PRO A 784 49.75 3.29 -21.97
N VAL A 785 50.40 3.14 -23.14
CA VAL A 785 50.09 2.16 -24.18
C VAL A 785 50.21 0.74 -23.65
#